data_e81272e3eeea4933dd55583a0da6303a
#
_entry.id   e81272e3eeea4933dd55583a0da6303a
#
_cell.length_a   1.000
_cell.length_b   1.000
_cell.length_c   1.000
_cell.angle_alpha   90.00
_cell.angle_beta   90.00
_cell.angle_gamma   90.00
#
_symmetry.space_group_name_H-M   'P 1'
#
loop_
_entity.id
_entity.type
_entity.pdbx_description
1 polymer ?
#
loop_
_entity_poly.entity_id
_entity_poly.type
_entity_poly.pdbx_seq_one_letter_code
_entity_poly.pdbx_strand_id
1 'polypeptide(L)'
;MADEKWQKVREIFDSALRQRPEERRDYLIDVCGDDKTLLSEVESLLSSLGGADSFMESPAIAQVSSGFEAATKQLAAGKCFGHYEIIEQIGEGGMGEVYLAKDTRLERKTALKILPGNVAQDEERMLRFVREAKSASALNHPNIITIYEIGEADSTHFIATEYIEGDTLRERLKGSPVNLKSALEIAIQVASALDAAHRTGIVHRDIKPENVMIRPDGLVKLLDFGIAKLTEKRNETDSEAATAIKAQTSPGMIIGTAAYMSPEQARGTAVDARTDIFSFGVMLYEMLAGKPPFEGESAMETIASILNKEPVPLSRQAPEVPHEIERIINKTLRKDREERYQAAKEILIDLKDVKQDLEFQNKLERTTAPDREDAKTQVFNATTSDIPPHTTSSAEYIVSEIKQHKRRLAIGLAVFLLLAAVGASVWFLSNGTARATNIESIAVMPFVNETGDPQFEYLSDGMTDTLISSLSELPNIKVKARTSVFRYKGKEIDPKVIGKELGVQAIVNGRVAQRDGRTNVLLEVVNTETEDVIFSTKYDKPQSELVTLQSDIARDVSGKLKSKLSGAEEAKVTKTHTADPEALQLYLQGQFYRYKGGRNNVLRAAADFNKAIEKDPNYALAYAGLALNYNSYGLYNIAPPADYMPKAKAAAMRALELDDSLAEAHVAMGISGEDHAEQEFRRAIELNPNSAEAHHALCTFLTYQKRFDDAITEGKKAQELDPSSSIVTTNLGRPYAFARRPDEAIEIFKRAHEMDPTLFVPLGWLGHAQTLKGQYTEAIATFRKAIEVSDGSPNAKSHLAYALAKAGQRDEALKLVDELKRQGAREHINSFHFAVPYIGLGNKDEAFFWLGKGVDEQSIGFTELDVHPWFDDLRSDPRFKPLLIRTNLPES
;
A
#
# COMPACT_ATOMS: atom_id res chain seq x y z
N MET A 1 40.00 -1.33 -24.15
CA MET A 1 41.14 -2.19 -23.81
C MET A 1 40.76 -3.50 -23.11
N ALA A 2 39.92 -3.55 -22.09
CA ALA A 2 39.49 -4.85 -21.50
C ALA A 2 38.54 -5.65 -22.44
N ASP A 3 37.64 -5.00 -23.16
CA ASP A 3 36.71 -5.63 -24.11
C ASP A 3 37.41 -6.22 -25.36
N GLU A 4 38.41 -5.56 -25.88
CA GLU A 4 39.17 -6.03 -27.05
C GLU A 4 40.02 -7.26 -26.70
N LYS A 5 40.56 -7.31 -25.47
CA LYS A 5 41.35 -8.46 -24.99
C LYS A 5 40.44 -9.70 -24.85
N TRP A 6 39.26 -9.55 -24.31
CA TRP A 6 38.29 -10.62 -24.16
C TRP A 6 37.75 -11.14 -25.51
N GLN A 7 37.54 -10.25 -26.47
CA GLN A 7 37.10 -10.63 -27.81
C GLN A 7 38.16 -11.49 -28.53
N LYS A 8 39.46 -11.12 -28.37
CA LYS A 8 40.59 -11.88 -28.92
C LYS A 8 40.77 -13.25 -28.25
N VAL A 9 40.59 -13.35 -26.91
CA VAL A 9 40.60 -14.62 -26.17
C VAL A 9 39.50 -15.55 -26.67
N ARG A 10 38.30 -15.03 -26.90
CA ARG A 10 37.12 -15.76 -27.38
C ARG A 10 37.33 -16.28 -28.80
N GLU A 11 37.84 -15.44 -29.71
CA GLU A 11 38.07 -15.85 -31.10
C GLU A 11 39.11 -16.98 -31.22
N ILE A 12 40.18 -16.90 -30.39
CA ILE A 12 41.22 -17.93 -30.38
C ILE A 12 40.68 -19.25 -29.76
N PHE A 13 39.87 -19.13 -28.70
CA PHE A 13 39.22 -20.25 -28.02
C PHE A 13 38.25 -20.99 -28.95
N ASP A 14 37.35 -20.28 -29.62
CA ASP A 14 36.38 -20.84 -30.57
C ASP A 14 37.08 -21.48 -31.78
N SER A 15 38.23 -20.96 -32.21
CA SER A 15 39.05 -21.50 -33.29
C SER A 15 39.84 -22.75 -32.86
N ALA A 16 40.34 -22.77 -31.62
CA ALA A 16 41.01 -23.95 -31.02
C ALA A 16 40.04 -25.12 -30.82
N LEU A 17 38.77 -24.85 -30.51
CA LEU A 17 37.74 -25.90 -30.40
C LEU A 17 37.44 -26.58 -31.73
N ARG A 18 37.68 -25.96 -32.88
CA ARG A 18 37.51 -26.53 -34.20
C ARG A 18 38.67 -27.42 -34.66
N GLN A 19 39.81 -27.35 -33.93
CA GLN A 19 40.96 -28.21 -34.17
C GLN A 19 40.82 -29.57 -33.46
N ARG A 20 41.47 -30.62 -33.95
CA ARG A 20 41.51 -31.91 -33.27
C ARG A 20 42.23 -31.74 -31.91
N PRO A 21 41.84 -32.51 -30.86
CA PRO A 21 42.42 -32.36 -29.53
C PRO A 21 43.95 -32.41 -29.47
N GLU A 22 44.56 -33.21 -30.33
CA GLU A 22 46.02 -33.41 -30.43
C GLU A 22 46.74 -32.22 -31.11
N GLU A 23 46.05 -31.44 -31.94
CA GLU A 23 46.57 -30.28 -32.70
C GLU A 23 46.31 -28.94 -32.02
N ARG A 24 45.46 -28.90 -30.98
CA ARG A 24 45.02 -27.66 -30.30
C ARG A 24 46.17 -26.90 -29.66
N ARG A 25 47.09 -27.62 -29.03
CA ARG A 25 48.25 -27.02 -28.32
C ARG A 25 49.20 -26.35 -29.27
N ASP A 26 49.56 -27.00 -30.38
CA ASP A 26 50.43 -26.43 -31.40
C ASP A 26 49.81 -25.22 -32.08
N TYR A 27 48.49 -25.30 -32.35
CA TYR A 27 47.71 -24.16 -32.85
C TYR A 27 47.73 -22.96 -31.88
N LEU A 28 47.55 -23.18 -30.59
CA LEU A 28 47.57 -22.13 -29.58
C LEU A 28 48.94 -21.47 -29.47
N ILE A 29 50.02 -22.23 -29.53
CA ILE A 29 51.41 -21.70 -29.50
C ILE A 29 51.65 -20.81 -30.74
N ASP A 30 51.14 -21.23 -31.89
CA ASP A 30 51.31 -20.50 -33.16
C ASP A 30 50.52 -19.18 -33.18
N VAL A 31 49.27 -19.18 -32.69
CA VAL A 31 48.36 -18.00 -32.73
C VAL A 31 48.62 -17.04 -31.60
N CYS A 32 49.00 -17.50 -30.41
CA CYS A 32 49.28 -16.66 -29.26
C CYS A 32 50.74 -16.07 -29.28
N GLY A 33 51.63 -16.71 -30.06
CA GLY A 33 53.03 -16.25 -30.14
C GLY A 33 53.71 -16.09 -28.79
N ASP A 34 54.36 -14.93 -28.57
CA ASP A 34 55.05 -14.60 -27.31
C ASP A 34 54.14 -14.14 -26.18
N ASP A 35 52.80 -14.01 -26.39
CA ASP A 35 51.86 -13.59 -25.37
C ASP A 35 51.46 -14.75 -24.45
N LYS A 36 52.33 -15.02 -23.46
CA LYS A 36 52.12 -16.08 -22.46
C LYS A 36 50.85 -15.91 -21.62
N THR A 37 50.37 -14.67 -21.45
CA THR A 37 49.13 -14.39 -20.69
C THR A 37 47.89 -14.81 -21.48
N LEU A 38 47.86 -14.51 -22.76
CA LEU A 38 46.80 -14.89 -23.67
C LEU A 38 46.73 -16.43 -23.85
N LEU A 39 47.90 -17.07 -23.98
CA LEU A 39 48.02 -18.52 -24.06
C LEU A 39 47.49 -19.21 -22.81
N SER A 40 47.91 -18.74 -21.62
CA SER A 40 47.43 -19.27 -20.33
C SER A 40 45.93 -19.11 -20.09
N GLU A 41 45.35 -17.98 -20.51
CA GLU A 41 43.89 -17.74 -20.41
C GLU A 41 43.09 -18.67 -21.32
N VAL A 42 43.54 -18.92 -22.55
CA VAL A 42 42.85 -19.83 -23.47
C VAL A 42 43.10 -21.32 -23.11
N GLU A 43 44.30 -21.69 -22.64
CA GLU A 43 44.56 -23.06 -22.15
C GLU A 43 43.74 -23.36 -20.87
N SER A 44 43.55 -22.40 -20.00
CA SER A 44 42.67 -22.51 -18.83
C SER A 44 41.22 -22.80 -19.23
N LEU A 45 40.73 -22.09 -20.25
CA LEU A 45 39.38 -22.30 -20.77
C LEU A 45 39.23 -23.67 -21.46
N LEU A 46 40.23 -24.14 -22.20
CA LEU A 46 40.19 -25.45 -22.84
C LEU A 46 40.38 -26.60 -21.85
N SER A 47 41.16 -26.42 -20.80
CA SER A 47 41.33 -27.43 -19.75
C SER A 47 40.06 -27.61 -18.91
N SER A 48 39.28 -26.54 -18.73
CA SER A 48 37.95 -26.61 -18.08
C SER A 48 36.91 -27.36 -18.92
N LEU A 49 37.08 -27.42 -20.26
CA LEU A 49 36.23 -28.22 -21.15
C LEU A 49 36.72 -29.68 -21.26
N GLY A 50 38.04 -29.92 -21.25
CA GLY A 50 38.61 -31.26 -21.39
C GLY A 50 38.35 -32.17 -20.17
N GLY A 51 38.03 -31.60 -19.02
CA GLY A 51 37.54 -32.32 -17.85
C GLY A 51 36.14 -32.91 -17.96
N ALA A 52 35.35 -32.46 -18.95
CA ALA A 52 33.97 -32.89 -19.16
C ALA A 52 33.87 -34.13 -20.12
N ASP A 53 34.81 -34.32 -21.06
CA ASP A 53 34.73 -35.39 -22.07
C ASP A 53 35.25 -36.74 -21.58
N SER A 54 36.08 -36.84 -20.52
CA SER A 54 36.56 -38.12 -19.99
C SER A 54 35.55 -38.79 -19.04
N PHE A 55 34.38 -38.18 -18.76
CA PHE A 55 33.36 -38.75 -17.87
C PHE A 55 32.26 -39.55 -18.60
N MET A 56 32.30 -39.62 -19.94
CA MET A 56 31.25 -40.26 -20.77
C MET A 56 31.57 -41.62 -21.34
N GLU A 57 32.79 -42.21 -21.10
CA GLU A 57 33.17 -43.51 -21.68
C GLU A 57 33.56 -44.58 -20.66
N SER A 58 32.76 -44.81 -19.60
CA SER A 58 32.71 -46.17 -19.01
C SER A 58 31.57 -46.27 -17.99
N PRO A 59 30.86 -47.43 -17.98
CA PRO A 59 29.79 -47.63 -17.00
C PRO A 59 30.38 -48.00 -15.62
N ALA A 60 30.71 -46.96 -14.82
CA ALA A 60 31.15 -47.13 -13.44
C ALA A 60 29.95 -47.26 -12.47
N ILE A 61 28.82 -47.74 -12.94
CA ILE A 61 27.61 -47.98 -12.11
C ILE A 61 27.72 -49.31 -11.34
N ALA A 62 28.75 -50.16 -11.61
CA ALA A 62 28.85 -51.47 -10.98
C ALA A 62 29.86 -51.59 -9.86
N GLN A 63 30.64 -50.56 -9.49
CA GLN A 63 31.65 -50.62 -8.44
C GLN A 63 31.57 -49.62 -7.30
N VAL A 64 30.57 -48.74 -7.25
CA VAL A 64 30.33 -47.82 -6.14
C VAL A 64 29.15 -48.24 -5.25
N SER A 65 28.46 -49.35 -5.63
CA SER A 65 27.36 -49.90 -4.84
C SER A 65 27.78 -50.74 -3.62
N SER A 66 29.07 -50.87 -3.34
CA SER A 66 29.53 -51.64 -2.17
C SER A 66 30.25 -50.85 -1.05
N GLY A 67 30.20 -49.52 -1.11
CA GLY A 67 30.93 -48.66 -0.14
C GLY A 67 30.14 -47.57 0.57
N PHE A 68 28.87 -47.34 0.20
CA PHE A 68 28.00 -46.35 0.85
C PHE A 68 26.64 -46.94 1.25
N GLU A 69 26.62 -48.10 1.87
CA GLU A 69 25.55 -48.55 2.75
C GLU A 69 25.81 -48.07 4.18
N ALA A 70 25.82 -46.75 4.41
CA ALA A 70 25.50 -46.18 5.70
C ALA A 70 24.00 -45.90 5.71
N ALA A 71 23.25 -46.96 6.02
CA ALA A 71 21.87 -47.10 6.36
C ALA A 71 21.12 -45.77 6.63
N THR A 72 20.49 -45.17 5.63
CA THR A 72 19.21 -44.51 5.85
C THR A 72 18.20 -45.62 6.10
N LYS A 73 17.90 -45.90 7.36
CA LYS A 73 16.80 -46.82 7.73
C LYS A 73 15.52 -46.19 7.27
N GLN A 74 14.97 -46.57 6.13
CA GLN A 74 13.59 -46.26 5.75
C GLN A 74 12.69 -46.60 6.95
N LEU A 75 11.91 -45.60 7.39
CA LEU A 75 10.98 -45.82 8.47
C LEU A 75 9.82 -46.68 7.95
N ALA A 76 9.70 -47.88 8.41
CA ALA A 76 8.63 -48.79 8.01
C ALA A 76 7.29 -48.34 8.59
N ALA A 77 6.20 -48.58 7.86
CA ALA A 77 4.83 -48.33 8.33
C ALA A 77 4.57 -49.04 9.65
N GLY A 78 3.89 -48.39 10.59
CA GLY A 78 3.61 -48.90 11.94
C GLY A 78 4.74 -48.67 12.94
N LYS A 79 5.88 -48.12 12.54
CA LYS A 79 6.99 -47.79 13.45
C LYS A 79 6.76 -46.43 14.09
N CYS A 80 7.03 -46.29 15.38
CA CYS A 80 7.02 -45.02 16.08
C CYS A 80 8.38 -44.31 15.89
N PHE A 81 8.30 -43.02 15.51
CA PHE A 81 9.43 -42.11 15.49
C PHE A 81 9.14 -40.96 16.47
N GLY A 82 9.77 -41.02 17.65
CA GLY A 82 9.36 -40.24 18.78
C GLY A 82 7.91 -40.57 19.20
N HIS A 83 7.00 -39.58 19.12
CA HIS A 83 5.57 -39.81 19.38
C HIS A 83 4.70 -39.79 18.08
N TYR A 84 5.32 -39.93 16.94
CA TYR A 84 4.69 -40.05 15.63
C TYR A 84 4.68 -41.49 15.16
N GLU A 85 3.51 -42.08 14.90
CA GLU A 85 3.35 -43.38 14.28
C GLU A 85 3.36 -43.23 12.76
N ILE A 86 4.35 -43.79 12.08
CA ILE A 86 4.51 -43.67 10.62
C ILE A 86 3.40 -44.49 9.93
N ILE A 87 2.69 -43.86 9.01
CA ILE A 87 1.65 -44.52 8.21
C ILE A 87 2.24 -44.94 6.86
N GLU A 88 2.80 -44.00 6.10
CA GLU A 88 3.39 -44.23 4.79
C GLU A 88 4.36 -43.11 4.39
N GLN A 89 5.24 -43.35 3.44
CA GLN A 89 6.08 -42.32 2.82
C GLN A 89 5.28 -41.62 1.75
N ILE A 90 5.18 -40.30 1.83
CA ILE A 90 4.41 -39.44 0.91
C ILE A 90 5.28 -38.60 0.00
N GLY A 91 6.60 -38.54 0.25
CA GLY A 91 7.53 -37.80 -0.60
C GLY A 91 8.97 -38.11 -0.27
N GLU A 92 9.82 -37.94 -1.27
CA GLU A 92 11.27 -38.07 -1.18
C GLU A 92 11.93 -37.00 -2.07
N GLY A 93 12.96 -36.33 -1.59
CA GLY A 93 13.65 -35.30 -2.34
C GLY A 93 15.02 -34.96 -1.79
N GLY A 94 15.73 -34.04 -2.42
CA GLY A 94 17.07 -33.60 -2.01
C GLY A 94 17.16 -32.99 -0.62
N MET A 95 16.00 -32.69 0.01
CA MET A 95 15.87 -32.10 1.36
C MET A 95 15.38 -33.08 2.41
N GLY A 96 15.31 -34.38 2.10
CA GLY A 96 14.88 -35.43 3.02
C GLY A 96 13.64 -36.18 2.57
N GLU A 97 13.19 -37.06 3.45
CA GLU A 97 12.04 -37.91 3.27
C GLU A 97 10.84 -37.34 4.02
N VAL A 98 9.66 -37.38 3.42
CA VAL A 98 8.41 -36.91 4.02
C VAL A 98 7.47 -38.09 4.24
N TYR A 99 7.03 -38.26 5.47
CA TYR A 99 6.12 -39.33 5.85
C TYR A 99 4.77 -38.78 6.31
N LEU A 100 3.68 -39.45 5.92
CA LEU A 100 2.42 -39.33 6.64
C LEU A 100 2.55 -40.08 7.96
N ALA A 101 2.29 -39.39 9.05
CA ALA A 101 2.34 -39.96 10.39
C ALA A 101 1.11 -39.57 11.20
N LYS A 102 0.81 -40.34 12.24
CA LYS A 102 -0.20 -40.00 13.24
C LYS A 102 0.50 -39.47 14.49
N ASP A 103 0.21 -38.25 14.86
CA ASP A 103 0.59 -37.71 16.18
C ASP A 103 -0.22 -38.49 17.27
N THR A 104 0.44 -39.34 18.05
CA THR A 104 -0.21 -40.18 19.05
C THR A 104 -0.66 -39.42 20.28
N ARG A 105 -0.20 -38.18 20.49
CA ARG A 105 -0.60 -37.30 21.61
C ARG A 105 -1.88 -36.54 21.30
N LEU A 106 -1.99 -36.05 20.05
CA LEU A 106 -3.11 -35.21 19.61
C LEU A 106 -4.07 -35.94 18.65
N GLU A 107 -3.83 -37.24 18.37
CA GLU A 107 -4.62 -38.11 17.51
C GLU A 107 -4.94 -37.54 16.12
N ARG A 108 -3.99 -36.81 15.52
CA ARG A 108 -4.15 -36.16 14.25
C ARG A 108 -3.14 -36.63 13.20
N LYS A 109 -3.51 -36.56 11.91
CA LYS A 109 -2.60 -36.75 10.79
C LYS A 109 -1.60 -35.59 10.72
N THR A 110 -0.33 -35.91 10.46
CA THR A 110 0.79 -34.97 10.43
C THR A 110 1.72 -35.36 9.29
N ALA A 111 2.24 -34.39 8.55
CA ALA A 111 3.34 -34.64 7.62
C ALA A 111 4.67 -34.45 8.38
N LEU A 112 5.48 -35.51 8.40
CA LEU A 112 6.74 -35.55 9.11
C LEU A 112 7.89 -35.53 8.12
N LYS A 113 8.62 -34.42 8.03
CA LYS A 113 9.79 -34.26 7.16
C LYS A 113 11.05 -34.55 7.94
N ILE A 114 11.77 -35.59 7.53
CA ILE A 114 13.01 -36.03 8.15
C ILE A 114 14.21 -35.50 7.38
N LEU A 115 15.16 -34.89 8.11
CA LEU A 115 16.31 -34.25 7.50
C LEU A 115 17.42 -35.27 7.23
N PRO A 116 18.13 -35.14 6.08
CA PRO A 116 19.27 -36.00 5.77
C PRO A 116 20.40 -35.85 6.80
N GLY A 117 21.08 -36.98 7.15
CA GLY A 117 22.13 -37.00 8.16
C GLY A 117 23.34 -36.09 7.88
N ASN A 118 23.63 -35.78 6.61
CA ASN A 118 24.69 -34.85 6.21
C ASN A 118 24.39 -33.37 6.56
N VAL A 119 23.12 -33.00 6.72
CA VAL A 119 22.71 -31.66 7.19
C VAL A 119 22.80 -31.58 8.71
N ALA A 120 22.52 -32.69 9.40
CA ALA A 120 22.56 -32.79 10.85
C ALA A 120 23.99 -32.71 11.47
N GLN A 121 25.04 -32.96 10.68
CA GLN A 121 26.42 -32.97 11.15
C GLN A 121 27.11 -31.58 11.19
N ASP A 122 26.49 -30.54 10.60
CA ASP A 122 27.00 -29.20 10.58
C ASP A 122 26.18 -28.31 11.57
N GLU A 123 26.76 -28.07 12.73
CA GLU A 123 26.10 -27.38 13.86
C GLU A 123 25.66 -25.95 13.50
N GLU A 124 26.43 -25.23 12.68
CA GLU A 124 26.13 -23.88 12.26
C GLU A 124 24.94 -23.86 11.25
N ARG A 125 24.88 -24.86 10.37
CA ARG A 125 23.76 -25.07 9.45
C ARG A 125 22.50 -25.41 10.20
N MET A 126 22.61 -26.29 11.19
CA MET A 126 21.46 -26.70 12.01
C MET A 126 20.91 -25.53 12.82
N LEU A 127 21.74 -24.70 13.44
CA LEU A 127 21.32 -23.52 14.17
C LEU A 127 20.57 -22.53 13.28
N ARG A 128 21.03 -22.29 12.04
CA ARG A 128 20.35 -21.46 11.04
C ARG A 128 19.00 -22.07 10.64
N PHE A 129 18.98 -23.34 10.35
CA PHE A 129 17.77 -24.09 9.99
C PHE A 129 16.70 -23.98 11.09
N VAL A 130 17.05 -24.27 12.35
CA VAL A 130 16.14 -24.16 13.49
C VAL A 130 15.63 -22.73 13.69
N ARG A 131 16.49 -21.74 13.52
CA ARG A 131 16.13 -20.32 13.64
C ARG A 131 15.10 -19.90 12.59
N GLU A 132 15.27 -20.33 11.35
CA GLU A 132 14.36 -19.99 10.26
C GLU A 132 13.06 -20.76 10.31
N ALA A 133 13.12 -22.05 10.65
CA ALA A 133 11.92 -22.83 10.88
C ALA A 133 11.10 -22.25 12.06
N LYS A 134 11.75 -21.75 13.12
CA LYS A 134 11.09 -21.01 14.20
C LYS A 134 10.45 -19.71 13.72
N SER A 135 11.13 -18.97 12.83
CA SER A 135 10.56 -17.75 12.24
C SER A 135 9.34 -18.09 11.38
N ALA A 136 9.41 -19.14 10.56
CA ALA A 136 8.29 -19.61 9.75
C ALA A 136 7.12 -20.14 10.59
N SER A 137 7.39 -20.76 11.74
CA SER A 137 6.34 -21.25 12.67
C SER A 137 5.53 -20.13 13.33
N ALA A 138 6.03 -18.91 13.35
CA ALA A 138 5.31 -17.74 13.85
C ALA A 138 4.29 -17.20 12.83
N LEU A 139 4.32 -17.66 11.57
CA LEU A 139 3.37 -17.26 10.54
C LEU A 139 2.03 -17.98 10.74
N ASN A 140 1.01 -17.21 11.03
CA ASN A 140 -0.38 -17.70 11.11
C ASN A 140 -1.20 -17.10 9.97
N HIS A 141 -1.32 -17.85 8.86
CA HIS A 141 -2.07 -17.42 7.69
C HIS A 141 -2.74 -18.64 7.02
N PRO A 142 -4.00 -18.52 6.55
CA PRO A 142 -4.74 -19.65 5.99
C PRO A 142 -4.04 -20.31 4.79
N ASN A 143 -3.28 -19.54 4.02
CA ASN A 143 -2.58 -20.03 2.84
C ASN A 143 -1.10 -20.39 3.08
N ILE A 144 -0.64 -20.48 4.33
CA ILE A 144 0.71 -20.92 4.69
C ILE A 144 0.58 -22.23 5.46
N ILE A 145 1.52 -23.18 5.24
CA ILE A 145 1.55 -24.43 5.99
C ILE A 145 1.84 -24.17 7.45
N THR A 146 1.09 -24.84 8.34
CA THR A 146 1.31 -24.74 9.78
C THR A 146 2.39 -25.71 10.23
N ILE A 147 3.45 -25.21 10.86
CA ILE A 147 4.48 -26.01 11.52
C ILE A 147 4.00 -26.31 12.94
N TYR A 148 3.91 -27.60 13.28
CA TYR A 148 3.48 -28.04 14.60
C TYR A 148 4.64 -28.19 15.56
N GLU A 149 5.75 -28.79 15.09
CA GLU A 149 6.90 -29.08 15.91
C GLU A 149 8.18 -29.14 15.09
N ILE A 150 9.26 -28.70 15.70
CA ILE A 150 10.62 -28.88 15.21
C ILE A 150 11.35 -29.60 16.32
N GLY A 151 11.79 -30.84 16.07
CA GLY A 151 12.35 -31.70 17.09
C GLY A 151 13.46 -32.63 16.62
N GLU A 152 13.92 -33.45 17.56
CA GLU A 152 14.88 -34.50 17.33
C GLU A 152 14.34 -35.79 17.96
N ALA A 153 14.40 -36.87 17.21
CA ALA A 153 14.10 -38.21 17.68
C ALA A 153 15.07 -39.21 17.06
N ASP A 154 15.50 -40.21 17.79
CA ASP A 154 16.47 -41.21 17.37
C ASP A 154 17.76 -40.61 16.74
N SER A 155 18.24 -39.48 17.30
CA SER A 155 19.38 -38.68 16.77
C SER A 155 19.16 -38.15 15.35
N THR A 156 17.91 -38.00 14.94
CA THR A 156 17.53 -37.49 13.65
C THR A 156 16.59 -36.28 13.81
N HIS A 157 16.88 -35.18 13.14
CA HIS A 157 16.05 -33.98 13.21
C HIS A 157 14.87 -34.08 12.27
N PHE A 158 13.73 -33.54 12.69
CA PHE A 158 12.49 -33.52 11.91
C PHE A 158 11.70 -32.23 12.05
N ILE A 159 10.84 -31.99 11.06
CA ILE A 159 9.78 -30.97 11.13
C ILE A 159 8.43 -31.69 10.99
N ALA A 160 7.54 -31.46 11.92
CA ALA A 160 6.16 -31.90 11.86
C ALA A 160 5.26 -30.75 11.43
N THR A 161 4.46 -30.95 10.37
CA THR A 161 3.56 -29.93 9.82
C THR A 161 2.14 -30.46 9.71
N GLU A 162 1.18 -29.57 9.44
CA GLU A 162 -0.16 -30.01 9.05
C GLU A 162 -0.07 -30.92 7.79
N TYR A 163 -0.85 -31.99 7.83
CA TYR A 163 -1.05 -32.83 6.65
C TYR A 163 -2.14 -32.24 5.78
N ILE A 164 -1.85 -31.98 4.51
CA ILE A 164 -2.78 -31.34 3.57
C ILE A 164 -3.29 -32.43 2.61
N GLU A 165 -4.58 -32.70 2.66
CA GLU A 165 -5.25 -33.56 1.66
C GLU A 165 -5.50 -32.74 0.39
N GLY A 166 -4.85 -33.09 -0.73
CA GLY A 166 -4.97 -32.40 -1.99
C GLY A 166 -3.83 -32.69 -2.94
N ASP A 167 -3.85 -32.03 -4.11
CA ASP A 167 -2.84 -32.18 -5.14
C ASP A 167 -1.86 -31.02 -5.12
N THR A 168 -0.62 -31.24 -5.53
CA THR A 168 0.29 -30.15 -5.83
C THR A 168 -0.14 -29.41 -7.10
N LEU A 169 0.18 -28.13 -7.20
CA LEU A 169 -0.05 -27.38 -8.44
C LEU A 169 0.70 -28.04 -9.62
N ARG A 170 1.87 -28.64 -9.36
CA ARG A 170 2.61 -29.42 -10.38
C ARG A 170 1.79 -30.58 -10.93
N GLU A 171 1.08 -31.30 -10.08
CA GLU A 171 0.22 -32.40 -10.51
C GLU A 171 -0.96 -31.91 -11.36
N ARG A 172 -1.55 -30.78 -11.02
CA ARG A 172 -2.62 -30.16 -11.80
C ARG A 172 -2.16 -29.62 -13.15
N LEU A 173 -0.89 -29.25 -13.26
CA LEU A 173 -0.29 -28.79 -14.52
C LEU A 173 0.11 -29.96 -15.47
N LYS A 174 0.09 -31.23 -15.01
CA LYS A 174 0.39 -32.42 -15.81
C LYS A 174 -0.73 -32.72 -16.82
N GLY A 175 -0.98 -31.93 -17.78
CA GLY A 175 -1.94 -32.31 -18.82
C GLY A 175 -2.54 -31.16 -19.62
N SER A 176 -2.75 -30.00 -19.00
CA SER A 176 -3.27 -28.82 -19.68
C SER A 176 -3.07 -27.56 -18.83
N PRO A 177 -3.03 -26.38 -19.45
CA PRO A 177 -3.06 -25.11 -18.73
C PRO A 177 -4.25 -25.04 -17.78
N VAL A 178 -4.09 -24.35 -16.67
CA VAL A 178 -5.18 -24.10 -15.71
C VAL A 178 -6.11 -23.06 -16.32
N ASN A 179 -7.41 -23.25 -16.23
CA ASN A 179 -8.35 -22.25 -16.72
C ASN A 179 -8.16 -20.92 -15.96
N LEU A 180 -8.42 -19.81 -16.64
CA LEU A 180 -8.15 -18.46 -16.17
C LEU A 180 -8.73 -18.18 -14.78
N LYS A 181 -9.95 -18.59 -14.50
CA LYS A 181 -10.61 -18.36 -13.21
C LYS A 181 -9.87 -19.07 -12.08
N SER A 182 -9.54 -20.37 -12.26
CA SER A 182 -8.81 -21.14 -11.27
C SER A 182 -7.37 -20.63 -11.09
N ALA A 183 -6.70 -20.21 -12.17
CA ALA A 183 -5.37 -19.64 -12.11
C ALA A 183 -5.35 -18.35 -11.26
N LEU A 184 -6.35 -17.46 -11.44
CA LEU A 184 -6.52 -16.26 -10.64
C LEU A 184 -6.79 -16.57 -9.17
N GLU A 185 -7.67 -17.54 -8.88
CA GLU A 185 -8.00 -17.94 -7.50
C GLU A 185 -6.77 -18.50 -6.77
N ILE A 186 -5.95 -19.28 -7.43
CA ILE A 186 -4.68 -19.80 -6.90
C ILE A 186 -3.68 -18.67 -6.70
N ALA A 187 -3.49 -17.83 -7.71
CA ALA A 187 -2.52 -16.73 -7.69
C ALA A 187 -2.83 -15.71 -6.57
N ILE A 188 -4.10 -15.35 -6.38
CA ILE A 188 -4.54 -14.47 -5.29
C ILE A 188 -4.18 -15.04 -3.92
N GLN A 189 -4.38 -16.34 -3.71
CA GLN A 189 -4.08 -16.99 -2.44
C GLN A 189 -2.57 -17.10 -2.19
N VAL A 190 -1.77 -17.41 -3.22
CA VAL A 190 -0.31 -17.43 -3.12
C VAL A 190 0.24 -16.02 -2.86
N ALA A 191 -0.24 -15.01 -3.58
CA ALA A 191 0.17 -13.61 -3.34
C ALA A 191 -0.19 -13.13 -1.92
N SER A 192 -1.34 -13.59 -1.37
CA SER A 192 -1.73 -13.31 0.03
C SER A 192 -0.78 -13.95 1.03
N ALA A 193 -0.35 -15.20 0.78
CA ALA A 193 0.63 -15.89 1.62
C ALA A 193 1.99 -15.19 1.59
N LEU A 194 2.45 -14.77 0.41
CA LEU A 194 3.71 -14.03 0.24
C LEU A 194 3.66 -12.67 0.94
N ASP A 195 2.56 -11.91 0.82
CA ASP A 195 2.42 -10.63 1.52
C ASP A 195 2.51 -10.81 3.05
N ALA A 196 1.86 -11.85 3.61
CA ALA A 196 1.93 -12.16 5.03
C ALA A 196 3.36 -12.50 5.50
N ALA A 197 4.11 -13.30 4.72
CA ALA A 197 5.48 -13.67 5.02
C ALA A 197 6.45 -12.47 4.90
N HIS A 198 6.33 -11.69 3.83
CA HIS A 198 7.20 -10.55 3.57
C HIS A 198 7.07 -9.45 4.64
N ARG A 199 5.86 -9.22 5.17
CA ARG A 199 5.64 -8.27 6.28
C ARG A 199 6.39 -8.64 7.56
N THR A 200 6.66 -9.91 7.76
CA THR A 200 7.46 -10.38 8.91
C THR A 200 8.94 -10.54 8.58
N GLY A 201 9.36 -10.09 7.40
CA GLY A 201 10.75 -10.17 6.94
C GLY A 201 11.17 -11.55 6.44
N ILE A 202 10.21 -12.46 6.21
CA ILE A 202 10.49 -13.82 5.75
C ILE A 202 10.34 -13.89 4.23
N VAL A 203 11.40 -14.29 3.53
CA VAL A 203 11.45 -14.51 2.08
C VAL A 203 11.44 -16.00 1.80
N HIS A 204 10.57 -16.45 0.89
CA HIS A 204 10.37 -17.87 0.62
C HIS A 204 11.52 -18.51 -0.17
N ARG A 205 12.03 -17.82 -1.21
CA ARG A 205 13.21 -18.19 -2.03
C ARG A 205 13.08 -19.45 -2.92
N ASP A 206 11.97 -20.16 -2.85
CA ASP A 206 11.73 -21.38 -3.61
C ASP A 206 10.26 -21.54 -4.04
N ILE A 207 9.69 -20.47 -4.58
CA ILE A 207 8.31 -20.48 -5.13
C ILE A 207 8.32 -21.26 -6.44
N LYS A 208 7.56 -22.35 -6.47
CA LYS A 208 7.36 -23.23 -7.64
C LYS A 208 6.10 -24.09 -7.44
N PRO A 209 5.55 -24.67 -8.50
CA PRO A 209 4.31 -25.46 -8.43
C PRO A 209 4.37 -26.65 -7.48
N GLU A 210 5.53 -27.25 -7.23
CA GLU A 210 5.72 -28.34 -6.26
C GLU A 210 5.48 -27.89 -4.82
N ASN A 211 5.72 -26.61 -4.53
CA ASN A 211 5.57 -26.04 -3.20
C ASN A 211 4.19 -25.37 -2.97
N VAL A 212 3.23 -25.59 -3.86
CA VAL A 212 1.85 -25.09 -3.77
C VAL A 212 0.90 -26.28 -3.79
N MET A 213 0.21 -26.52 -2.67
CA MET A 213 -0.84 -27.54 -2.57
C MET A 213 -2.22 -26.90 -2.66
N ILE A 214 -3.14 -27.63 -3.29
CA ILE A 214 -4.53 -27.19 -3.49
C ILE A 214 -5.45 -28.27 -2.95
N ARG A 215 -6.19 -27.93 -1.90
CA ARG A 215 -7.17 -28.80 -1.27
C ARG A 215 -8.42 -28.98 -2.16
N PRO A 216 -9.23 -30.03 -1.89
CA PRO A 216 -10.48 -30.25 -2.63
C PRO A 216 -11.49 -29.10 -2.51
N ASP A 217 -11.46 -28.32 -1.41
CA ASP A 217 -12.28 -27.13 -1.20
C ASP A 217 -11.77 -25.86 -1.89
N GLY A 218 -10.64 -25.97 -2.65
CA GLY A 218 -10.02 -24.85 -3.34
C GLY A 218 -9.07 -24.01 -2.49
N LEU A 219 -8.89 -24.34 -1.22
CA LEU A 219 -7.91 -23.64 -0.37
C LEU A 219 -6.50 -24.01 -0.80
N VAL A 220 -5.69 -22.98 -1.05
CA VAL A 220 -4.26 -23.12 -1.41
C VAL A 220 -3.40 -23.05 -0.16
N LYS A 221 -2.39 -23.92 -0.08
CA LYS A 221 -1.37 -23.93 0.96
C LYS A 221 0.01 -23.82 0.36
N LEU A 222 0.77 -22.81 0.75
CA LEU A 222 2.17 -22.62 0.39
C LEU A 222 3.04 -23.41 1.36
N LEU A 223 3.89 -24.31 0.80
CA LEU A 223 4.76 -25.22 1.53
C LEU A 223 6.19 -24.67 1.60
N ASP A 224 7.01 -25.26 2.45
CA ASP A 224 8.49 -25.22 2.45
C ASP A 224 9.10 -23.84 2.17
N PHE A 225 8.93 -22.88 3.09
CA PHE A 225 9.75 -21.65 3.07
C PHE A 225 11.23 -22.08 3.05
N GLY A 226 12.00 -21.58 2.08
CA GLY A 226 13.31 -22.06 1.63
C GLY A 226 14.41 -22.26 2.67
N ILE A 227 14.05 -22.92 3.74
CA ILE A 227 14.85 -23.21 4.94
C ILE A 227 16.17 -23.93 4.60
N ALA A 228 16.21 -24.65 3.49
CA ALA A 228 17.37 -25.46 3.10
C ALA A 228 18.37 -24.75 2.16
N LYS A 229 18.00 -23.69 1.45
CA LYS A 229 18.93 -22.95 0.56
C LYS A 229 19.94 -22.06 1.31
N LEU A 230 19.80 -21.90 2.61
CA LEU A 230 20.70 -21.14 3.49
C LEU A 230 21.89 -21.97 4.02
N THR A 231 21.93 -23.24 3.72
CA THR A 231 23.02 -24.15 4.12
C THR A 231 24.24 -24.03 3.24
N GLU A 232 24.25 -23.22 2.18
CA GLU A 232 25.44 -23.01 1.35
C GLU A 232 26.36 -21.95 1.93
N LYS A 233 27.65 -22.29 2.12
CA LYS A 233 28.70 -21.42 2.67
C LYS A 233 28.82 -20.12 1.86
N ARG A 234 28.56 -18.98 2.48
CA ARG A 234 29.17 -17.70 2.09
C ARG A 234 30.58 -17.65 2.70
N ASN A 235 31.59 -17.97 1.92
CA ASN A 235 32.95 -17.58 2.23
C ASN A 235 33.11 -16.10 1.87
N GLU A 236 33.37 -15.26 2.84
CA GLU A 236 33.55 -13.79 2.70
C GLU A 236 34.86 -13.36 2.02
N THR A 237 35.59 -14.29 1.41
CA THR A 237 36.80 -13.96 0.65
C THR A 237 36.81 -14.83 -0.61
N ASP A 238 36.81 -14.15 -1.73
CA ASP A 238 37.13 -14.55 -3.09
C ASP A 238 35.95 -14.60 -4.08
N SER A 239 36.19 -13.89 -5.15
CA SER A 239 35.45 -13.84 -6.40
C SER A 239 35.25 -15.24 -7.04
N GLU A 240 34.17 -15.95 -6.67
CA GLU A 240 33.84 -17.23 -7.29
C GLU A 240 32.33 -17.39 -7.52
N ALA A 241 31.80 -16.64 -8.47
CA ALA A 241 30.50 -16.95 -9.08
C ALA A 241 30.49 -18.33 -9.80
N ALA A 242 31.65 -18.93 -10.00
CA ALA A 242 31.81 -20.21 -10.68
C ALA A 242 31.72 -21.44 -9.75
N THR A 243 31.86 -21.29 -8.43
CA THR A 243 31.93 -22.42 -7.49
C THR A 243 30.56 -22.82 -6.94
N ALA A 244 29.60 -21.90 -6.88
CA ALA A 244 28.22 -22.20 -6.48
C ALA A 244 27.48 -23.09 -7.50
N ILE A 245 27.91 -23.06 -8.78
CA ILE A 245 27.35 -23.88 -9.87
C ILE A 245 27.86 -25.33 -9.81
N LYS A 246 29.04 -25.57 -9.20
CA LYS A 246 29.67 -26.90 -9.13
C LYS A 246 29.10 -27.84 -8.05
N ALA A 247 28.39 -27.33 -7.06
CA ALA A 247 27.88 -28.11 -5.93
C ALA A 247 26.49 -28.75 -6.14
N GLN A 248 25.78 -28.40 -7.22
CA GLN A 248 24.38 -28.83 -7.45
C GLN A 248 24.15 -29.74 -8.66
N THR A 249 25.15 -30.33 -9.23
CA THR A 249 24.99 -31.24 -10.41
C THR A 249 24.93 -32.68 -10.02
N SER A 250 23.81 -33.15 -9.49
CA SER A 250 23.38 -34.55 -9.59
C SER A 250 22.51 -34.71 -10.83
N PRO A 251 22.84 -35.63 -11.75
CA PRO A 251 22.10 -35.76 -13.00
C PRO A 251 20.69 -36.29 -12.77
N GLY A 252 19.70 -35.52 -13.22
CA GLY A 252 18.29 -35.93 -13.26
C GLY A 252 17.31 -35.08 -12.42
N MET A 253 17.76 -34.31 -11.42
CA MET A 253 16.87 -33.58 -10.49
C MET A 253 16.90 -32.04 -10.66
N ILE A 254 17.69 -31.51 -11.59
CA ILE A 254 18.11 -30.09 -11.57
C ILE A 254 17.38 -29.22 -12.60
N ILE A 255 16.89 -29.79 -13.69
CA ILE A 255 16.31 -29.01 -14.79
C ILE A 255 15.02 -28.30 -14.38
N GLY A 256 14.15 -28.91 -13.57
CA GLY A 256 12.88 -28.35 -13.16
C GLY A 256 12.98 -27.16 -12.19
N THR A 257 13.93 -27.18 -11.26
CA THR A 257 14.04 -26.12 -10.20
C THR A 257 14.69 -24.85 -10.73
N ALA A 258 15.58 -24.92 -11.70
CA ALA A 258 16.27 -23.76 -12.27
C ALA A 258 15.32 -22.79 -12.98
N ALA A 259 14.22 -23.27 -13.54
CA ALA A 259 13.26 -22.46 -14.30
C ALA A 259 12.56 -21.35 -13.49
N TYR A 260 12.49 -21.48 -12.17
CA TYR A 260 11.82 -20.52 -11.27
C TYR A 260 12.78 -19.58 -10.55
N MET A 261 14.09 -19.69 -10.78
CA MET A 261 15.09 -18.81 -10.15
C MET A 261 14.93 -17.38 -10.64
N SER A 262 15.08 -16.42 -9.72
CA SER A 262 15.18 -15.01 -10.11
C SER A 262 16.56 -14.70 -10.72
N PRO A 263 16.70 -13.61 -11.51
CA PRO A 263 17.99 -13.17 -12.03
C PRO A 263 19.06 -12.96 -10.95
N GLU A 264 18.71 -12.46 -9.78
CA GLU A 264 19.61 -12.26 -8.63
C GLU A 264 20.04 -13.61 -8.01
N GLN A 265 19.16 -14.59 -7.93
CA GLN A 265 19.53 -15.95 -7.52
C GLN A 265 20.48 -16.60 -8.53
N ALA A 266 20.19 -16.45 -9.81
CA ALA A 266 21.02 -16.99 -10.90
C ALA A 266 22.42 -16.34 -10.94
N ARG A 267 22.53 -15.06 -10.52
CA ARG A 267 23.83 -14.35 -10.38
C ARG A 267 24.53 -14.59 -9.04
N GLY A 268 23.90 -15.26 -8.07
CA GLY A 268 24.44 -15.43 -6.73
C GLY A 268 24.50 -14.14 -5.90
N THR A 269 23.74 -13.11 -6.26
CA THR A 269 23.69 -11.83 -5.54
C THR A 269 22.68 -11.87 -4.37
N ALA A 270 22.71 -10.83 -3.50
CA ALA A 270 21.78 -10.75 -2.38
C ALA A 270 20.31 -10.76 -2.84
N VAL A 271 19.50 -11.62 -2.22
CA VAL A 271 18.08 -11.81 -2.50
C VAL A 271 17.21 -11.14 -1.44
N ASP A 272 16.08 -10.57 -1.88
CA ASP A 272 15.06 -9.98 -1.02
C ASP A 272 13.65 -10.47 -1.43
N ALA A 273 12.59 -9.89 -0.89
CA ALA A 273 11.20 -10.25 -1.16
C ALA A 273 10.83 -10.23 -2.66
N ARG A 274 11.52 -9.44 -3.48
CA ARG A 274 11.29 -9.31 -4.92
C ARG A 274 11.77 -10.52 -5.72
N THR A 275 12.56 -11.39 -5.11
CA THR A 275 12.90 -12.71 -5.65
C THR A 275 11.66 -13.60 -5.74
N ASP A 276 10.84 -13.65 -4.67
CA ASP A 276 9.59 -14.41 -4.66
C ASP A 276 8.58 -13.86 -5.67
N ILE A 277 8.59 -12.56 -5.89
CA ILE A 277 7.76 -11.88 -6.90
C ILE A 277 8.10 -12.36 -8.31
N PHE A 278 9.39 -12.50 -8.64
CA PHE A 278 9.81 -13.04 -9.93
C PHE A 278 9.38 -14.51 -10.10
N SER A 279 9.67 -15.35 -9.10
CA SER A 279 9.29 -16.77 -9.12
C SER A 279 7.77 -16.96 -9.18
N PHE A 280 7.00 -16.11 -8.50
CA PHE A 280 5.54 -16.06 -8.62
C PHE A 280 5.10 -15.73 -10.05
N GLY A 281 5.73 -14.77 -10.70
CA GLY A 281 5.46 -14.44 -12.10
C GLY A 281 5.70 -15.59 -13.06
N VAL A 282 6.81 -16.35 -12.86
CA VAL A 282 7.11 -17.57 -13.64
C VAL A 282 6.01 -18.62 -13.45
N MET A 283 5.60 -18.85 -12.21
CA MET A 283 4.54 -19.81 -11.88
C MET A 283 3.18 -19.40 -12.49
N LEU A 284 2.81 -18.13 -12.41
CA LEU A 284 1.55 -17.62 -12.99
C LEU A 284 1.55 -17.72 -14.50
N TYR A 285 2.68 -17.41 -15.15
CA TYR A 285 2.84 -17.59 -16.58
C TYR A 285 2.65 -19.07 -16.96
N GLU A 286 3.29 -20.00 -16.25
CA GLU A 286 3.18 -21.44 -16.52
C GLU A 286 1.74 -21.96 -16.33
N MET A 287 1.03 -21.50 -15.30
CA MET A 287 -0.38 -21.87 -15.09
C MET A 287 -1.24 -21.54 -16.31
N LEU A 288 -1.00 -20.44 -16.98
CA LEU A 288 -1.80 -19.94 -18.09
C LEU A 288 -1.31 -20.44 -19.45
N ALA A 289 0.03 -20.51 -19.64
CA ALA A 289 0.65 -20.93 -20.90
C ALA A 289 0.91 -22.44 -21.00
N GLY A 290 0.83 -23.19 -19.89
CA GLY A 290 1.13 -24.61 -19.80
C GLY A 290 2.63 -24.96 -19.81
N LYS A 291 3.51 -23.95 -19.88
CA LYS A 291 4.98 -24.10 -19.83
C LYS A 291 5.61 -22.86 -19.24
N PRO A 292 6.79 -22.96 -18.60
CA PRO A 292 7.48 -21.81 -18.03
C PRO A 292 7.96 -20.82 -19.11
N PRO A 293 8.12 -19.51 -18.77
CA PRO A 293 8.53 -18.47 -19.75
C PRO A 293 9.99 -18.58 -20.18
N PHE A 294 10.82 -19.28 -19.41
CA PHE A 294 12.25 -19.44 -19.64
C PHE A 294 12.61 -20.93 -19.64
N GLU A 295 12.90 -21.47 -20.81
CA GLU A 295 13.32 -22.86 -21.01
C GLU A 295 14.61 -22.93 -21.83
N GLY A 296 15.42 -23.97 -21.59
CA GLY A 296 16.61 -24.35 -22.34
C GLY A 296 16.77 -25.86 -22.28
N GLU A 297 17.56 -26.43 -23.20
CA GLU A 297 17.86 -27.85 -23.23
C GLU A 297 18.70 -28.32 -22.03
N SER A 298 19.32 -27.36 -21.31
CA SER A 298 20.10 -27.60 -20.12
C SER A 298 19.77 -26.59 -19.02
N ALA A 299 20.14 -26.90 -17.77
CA ALA A 299 19.99 -25.95 -16.65
C ALA A 299 20.75 -24.65 -16.90
N MET A 300 21.92 -24.73 -17.55
CA MET A 300 22.73 -23.54 -17.91
C MET A 300 22.04 -22.67 -18.96
N GLU A 301 21.43 -23.28 -19.96
CA GLU A 301 20.65 -22.53 -20.97
C GLU A 301 19.40 -21.89 -20.36
N THR A 302 18.74 -22.56 -19.42
CA THR A 302 17.62 -22.03 -18.67
C THR A 302 18.06 -20.82 -17.86
N ILE A 303 19.19 -20.90 -17.14
CA ILE A 303 19.80 -19.78 -16.41
C ILE A 303 20.14 -18.62 -17.35
N ALA A 304 20.79 -18.92 -18.48
CA ALA A 304 21.12 -17.91 -19.49
C ALA A 304 19.86 -17.24 -20.07
N SER A 305 18.78 -18.01 -20.24
CA SER A 305 17.48 -17.50 -20.68
C SER A 305 16.87 -16.55 -19.62
N ILE A 306 16.90 -16.93 -18.33
CA ILE A 306 16.45 -16.09 -17.22
C ILE A 306 17.20 -14.76 -17.16
N LEU A 307 18.50 -14.78 -17.41
CA LEU A 307 19.34 -13.59 -17.31
C LEU A 307 19.18 -12.63 -18.50
N ASN A 308 18.98 -13.16 -19.73
CA ASN A 308 19.18 -12.40 -20.95
C ASN A 308 17.97 -12.35 -21.88
N LYS A 309 16.99 -13.26 -21.77
CA LYS A 309 15.85 -13.30 -22.70
C LYS A 309 14.60 -12.71 -22.06
N GLU A 310 13.84 -11.94 -22.83
CA GLU A 310 12.48 -11.54 -22.43
C GLU A 310 11.54 -12.75 -22.57
N PRO A 311 10.49 -12.83 -21.71
CA PRO A 311 9.50 -13.90 -21.82
C PRO A 311 8.73 -13.78 -23.16
N VAL A 312 8.32 -14.91 -23.71
CA VAL A 312 7.41 -14.89 -24.86
C VAL A 312 6.10 -14.24 -24.42
N PRO A 313 5.55 -13.25 -25.17
CA PRO A 313 4.27 -12.65 -24.82
C PRO A 313 3.18 -13.69 -24.59
N LEU A 314 2.46 -13.58 -23.47
CA LEU A 314 1.43 -14.53 -23.08
C LEU A 314 0.29 -14.60 -24.10
N SER A 315 -0.05 -13.48 -24.72
CA SER A 315 -1.03 -13.36 -25.82
C SER A 315 -0.74 -14.26 -27.02
N ARG A 316 0.52 -14.72 -27.21
CA ARG A 316 0.86 -15.69 -28.25
C ARG A 316 0.63 -17.16 -27.84
N GLN A 317 0.63 -17.44 -26.53
CA GLN A 317 0.49 -18.80 -25.99
C GLN A 317 -0.95 -19.07 -25.52
N ALA A 318 -1.61 -18.06 -24.97
CA ALA A 318 -2.96 -18.09 -24.41
C ALA A 318 -3.73 -16.82 -24.81
N PRO A 319 -4.23 -16.74 -26.07
CA PRO A 319 -4.89 -15.54 -26.60
C PRO A 319 -6.16 -15.11 -25.85
N GLU A 320 -6.78 -16.02 -25.10
CA GLU A 320 -7.97 -15.79 -24.30
C GLU A 320 -7.69 -15.08 -22.97
N VAL A 321 -6.41 -14.92 -22.59
CA VAL A 321 -6.05 -14.28 -21.32
C VAL A 321 -6.10 -12.75 -21.48
N PRO A 322 -6.78 -12.02 -20.57
CA PRO A 322 -6.85 -10.58 -20.62
C PRO A 322 -5.47 -9.93 -20.58
N HIS A 323 -5.35 -8.80 -21.28
CA HIS A 323 -4.11 -8.03 -21.36
C HIS A 323 -3.60 -7.56 -19.98
N GLU A 324 -4.51 -7.33 -19.04
CA GLU A 324 -4.20 -6.92 -17.66
C GLU A 324 -3.37 -7.99 -16.94
N ILE A 325 -3.65 -9.27 -17.16
CA ILE A 325 -2.85 -10.38 -16.59
C ILE A 325 -1.47 -10.45 -17.23
N GLU A 326 -1.40 -10.28 -18.54
CA GLU A 326 -0.12 -10.21 -19.25
C GLU A 326 0.73 -9.05 -18.72
N ARG A 327 0.13 -7.89 -18.43
CA ARG A 327 0.79 -6.74 -17.81
C ARG A 327 1.35 -7.09 -16.41
N ILE A 328 0.56 -7.76 -15.58
CA ILE A 328 1.00 -8.20 -14.23
C ILE A 328 2.20 -9.13 -14.36
N ILE A 329 2.11 -10.14 -15.22
CA ILE A 329 3.19 -11.10 -15.43
C ILE A 329 4.45 -10.41 -15.96
N ASN A 330 4.33 -9.55 -16.95
CA ASN A 330 5.48 -8.82 -17.52
C ASN A 330 6.17 -7.95 -16.47
N LYS A 331 5.41 -7.33 -15.55
CA LYS A 331 5.98 -6.52 -14.47
C LYS A 331 6.67 -7.40 -13.41
N THR A 332 6.15 -8.59 -13.10
CA THR A 332 6.82 -9.52 -12.17
C THR A 332 8.12 -10.08 -12.76
N LEU A 333 8.18 -10.27 -14.09
CA LEU A 333 9.31 -10.91 -14.79
C LEU A 333 10.40 -9.92 -15.25
N ARG A 334 10.34 -8.63 -14.84
CA ARG A 334 11.41 -7.66 -15.13
C ARG A 334 12.74 -8.15 -14.60
N LYS A 335 13.81 -7.99 -15.39
CA LYS A 335 15.15 -8.46 -15.03
C LYS A 335 15.76 -7.61 -13.91
N ASP A 336 15.53 -6.29 -13.99
CA ASP A 336 15.85 -5.37 -12.89
C ASP A 336 14.76 -5.47 -11.79
N ARG A 337 15.19 -5.78 -10.58
CA ARG A 337 14.29 -5.90 -9.43
C ARG A 337 13.64 -4.56 -9.06
N GLU A 338 14.25 -3.42 -9.41
CA GLU A 338 13.67 -2.10 -9.15
C GLU A 338 12.48 -1.79 -10.08
N GLU A 339 12.40 -2.47 -11.24
CA GLU A 339 11.27 -2.36 -12.18
C GLU A 339 10.11 -3.32 -11.87
N ARG A 340 10.30 -4.26 -10.93
CA ARG A 340 9.26 -5.20 -10.50
C ARG A 340 8.27 -4.54 -9.53
N TYR A 341 7.25 -5.29 -9.13
CA TYR A 341 6.49 -4.98 -7.93
C TYR A 341 7.43 -4.93 -6.72
N GLN A 342 7.23 -3.95 -5.84
CA GLN A 342 8.08 -3.80 -4.65
C GLN A 342 7.52 -4.55 -3.43
N ALA A 343 6.24 -4.94 -3.47
CA ALA A 343 5.59 -5.75 -2.45
C ALA A 343 4.59 -6.74 -3.07
N ALA A 344 4.47 -7.93 -2.49
CA ALA A 344 3.48 -8.94 -2.91
C ALA A 344 2.03 -8.44 -2.76
N LYS A 345 1.80 -7.47 -1.86
CA LYS A 345 0.50 -6.80 -1.69
C LYS A 345 0.04 -6.10 -2.97
N GLU A 346 0.94 -5.50 -3.72
CA GLU A 346 0.58 -4.81 -4.97
C GLU A 346 0.05 -5.81 -6.01
N ILE A 347 0.72 -6.97 -6.13
CA ILE A 347 0.27 -8.06 -7.02
C ILE A 347 -1.10 -8.58 -6.57
N LEU A 348 -1.29 -8.76 -5.26
CA LEU A 348 -2.55 -9.25 -4.70
C LEU A 348 -3.72 -8.31 -5.03
N ILE A 349 -3.50 -7.00 -5.02
CA ILE A 349 -4.49 -5.99 -5.38
C ILE A 349 -4.80 -6.11 -6.88
N ASP A 350 -3.78 -6.03 -7.74
CA ASP A 350 -3.96 -6.10 -9.20
C ASP A 350 -4.71 -7.39 -9.64
N LEU A 351 -4.39 -8.54 -9.03
CA LEU A 351 -5.07 -9.80 -9.35
C LEU A 351 -6.54 -9.83 -8.89
N LYS A 352 -6.86 -9.21 -7.74
CA LYS A 352 -8.24 -9.10 -7.27
C LYS A 352 -9.07 -8.22 -8.18
N ASP A 353 -8.49 -7.12 -8.64
CA ASP A 353 -9.16 -6.18 -9.54
C ASP A 353 -9.49 -6.88 -10.87
N VAL A 354 -8.52 -7.61 -11.46
CA VAL A 354 -8.77 -8.41 -12.68
C VAL A 354 -9.86 -9.46 -12.46
N LYS A 355 -9.89 -10.12 -11.30
CA LYS A 355 -10.94 -11.10 -10.99
C LYS A 355 -12.33 -10.47 -10.94
N GLN A 356 -12.45 -9.29 -10.30
CA GLN A 356 -13.71 -8.54 -10.23
C GLN A 356 -14.20 -8.11 -11.61
N ASP A 357 -13.32 -7.60 -12.45
CA ASP A 357 -13.65 -7.18 -13.80
C ASP A 357 -14.18 -8.34 -14.66
N LEU A 358 -13.53 -9.52 -14.56
CA LEU A 358 -14.00 -10.72 -15.24
C LEU A 358 -15.36 -11.22 -14.72
N GLU A 359 -15.60 -11.16 -13.42
CA GLU A 359 -16.91 -11.53 -12.83
C GLU A 359 -18.02 -10.57 -13.27
N PHE A 360 -17.70 -9.28 -13.39
CA PHE A 360 -18.62 -8.26 -13.87
C PHE A 360 -18.95 -8.44 -15.35
N GLN A 361 -17.95 -8.68 -16.21
CA GLN A 361 -18.17 -8.96 -17.63
C GLN A 361 -19.04 -10.20 -17.84
N ASN A 362 -18.79 -11.27 -17.11
CA ASN A 362 -19.62 -12.49 -17.14
C ASN A 362 -21.06 -12.26 -16.67
N LYS A 363 -21.29 -11.33 -15.74
CA LYS A 363 -22.65 -10.93 -15.32
C LYS A 363 -23.37 -10.12 -16.40
N LEU A 364 -22.67 -9.20 -17.06
CA LEU A 364 -23.23 -8.42 -18.19
C LEU A 364 -23.63 -9.31 -19.36
N GLU A 365 -22.77 -10.26 -19.75
CA GLU A 365 -23.08 -11.20 -20.84
C GLU A 365 -24.28 -12.09 -20.53
N ARG A 366 -24.48 -12.48 -19.27
CA ARG A 366 -25.68 -13.22 -18.84
C ARG A 366 -26.96 -12.38 -18.85
N THR A 367 -26.83 -11.07 -18.72
CA THR A 367 -28.00 -10.15 -18.70
C THR A 367 -28.36 -9.68 -20.11
N THR A 368 -27.49 -9.84 -21.10
CA THR A 368 -27.69 -9.41 -22.50
C THR A 368 -27.99 -10.54 -23.47
N ALA A 369 -27.99 -11.81 -23.02
CA ALA A 369 -28.47 -12.91 -23.84
C ALA A 369 -29.98 -12.94 -23.85
N PRO A 370 -30.66 -12.70 -24.97
CA PRO A 370 -32.12 -12.89 -25.05
C PRO A 370 -32.41 -14.40 -24.98
N ASP A 371 -33.17 -14.80 -23.98
CA ASP A 371 -33.80 -16.13 -23.93
C ASP A 371 -34.55 -16.42 -25.25
N ARG A 372 -33.93 -17.19 -26.12
CA ARG A 372 -34.59 -17.87 -27.20
C ARG A 372 -34.96 -19.28 -26.76
N GLU A 373 -36.07 -19.39 -25.99
CA GLU A 373 -36.81 -20.60 -25.90
C GLU A 373 -38.25 -20.34 -26.27
N ASP A 374 -38.67 -20.90 -27.39
CA ASP A 374 -39.95 -21.31 -27.87
C ASP A 374 -41.20 -20.90 -27.03
N ALA A 375 -41.75 -19.70 -27.29
CA ALA A 375 -43.16 -19.43 -27.07
C ALA A 375 -43.93 -19.84 -28.33
N LYS A 376 -44.43 -21.03 -28.37
CA LYS A 376 -45.47 -21.43 -29.33
C LYS A 376 -46.71 -20.58 -29.12
N THR A 377 -46.92 -19.64 -30.04
CA THR A 377 -48.14 -18.83 -30.13
C THR A 377 -49.27 -19.78 -30.47
N GLN A 378 -50.14 -20.11 -29.51
CA GLN A 378 -51.47 -20.67 -29.80
C GLN A 378 -52.37 -19.57 -30.26
N VAL A 379 -52.66 -19.58 -31.56
CA VAL A 379 -53.73 -18.79 -32.18
C VAL A 379 -55.02 -19.42 -31.79
N PHE A 380 -55.81 -18.76 -30.93
CA PHE A 380 -57.24 -19.09 -30.73
C PHE A 380 -58.02 -18.47 -31.85
N ASN A 381 -58.48 -19.31 -32.77
CA ASN A 381 -59.57 -19.00 -33.72
C ASN A 381 -60.87 -18.91 -32.96
N ALA A 382 -61.41 -17.73 -32.81
CA ALA A 382 -62.79 -17.55 -32.37
C ALA A 382 -63.78 -17.77 -33.57
N THR A 383 -64.48 -18.86 -33.54
CA THR A 383 -65.59 -19.14 -34.46
C THR A 383 -66.82 -18.31 -34.08
N THR A 384 -67.29 -17.53 -35.01
CA THR A 384 -68.56 -16.82 -34.97
C THR A 384 -69.73 -17.83 -34.95
N SER A 385 -70.58 -17.67 -33.94
CA SER A 385 -71.95 -18.26 -34.00
C SER A 385 -72.92 -17.22 -33.52
N ASP A 386 -73.94 -17.04 -34.36
CA ASP A 386 -75.12 -16.20 -34.26
C ASP A 386 -75.91 -16.35 -32.98
N ILE A 387 -76.27 -15.22 -32.37
CA ILE A 387 -77.42 -15.12 -31.43
C ILE A 387 -78.15 -13.80 -31.72
N PRO A 388 -79.50 -13.86 -31.79
CA PRO A 388 -80.28 -12.71 -32.24
C PRO A 388 -80.54 -11.69 -31.13
N PRO A 389 -80.97 -10.50 -31.46
CA PRO A 389 -81.08 -9.38 -30.54
C PRO A 389 -82.38 -9.43 -29.69
N HIS A 390 -82.24 -9.35 -28.39
CA HIS A 390 -83.36 -8.93 -27.54
C HIS A 390 -82.95 -7.64 -26.81
N THR A 391 -83.58 -6.59 -27.26
CA THR A 391 -83.66 -5.31 -26.58
C THR A 391 -84.58 -5.41 -25.36
N THR A 392 -83.99 -5.11 -24.15
CA THR A 392 -84.82 -4.49 -23.09
C THR A 392 -83.90 -3.55 -22.26
N SER A 393 -84.36 -2.35 -22.15
CA SER A 393 -83.75 -1.18 -21.59
C SER A 393 -83.55 -1.29 -20.08
N SER A 394 -82.31 -1.42 -19.66
CA SER A 394 -81.86 -1.35 -18.24
C SER A 394 -81.97 0.06 -17.62
N ALA A 395 -82.37 1.03 -18.40
CA ALA A 395 -82.44 2.43 -17.95
C ALA A 395 -83.67 2.74 -17.12
N GLU A 396 -84.85 2.06 -17.38
CA GLU A 396 -86.11 2.29 -16.64
C GLU A 396 -86.15 1.66 -15.27
N TYR A 397 -85.40 0.57 -15.03
CA TYR A 397 -85.38 -0.08 -13.72
C TYR A 397 -84.53 0.73 -12.71
N ILE A 398 -83.52 1.40 -13.14
CA ILE A 398 -82.64 2.19 -12.26
C ILE A 398 -83.33 3.49 -11.83
N VAL A 399 -84.17 4.11 -12.70
CA VAL A 399 -84.88 5.36 -12.42
C VAL A 399 -85.99 5.18 -11.42
N SER A 400 -86.68 4.00 -11.33
CA SER A 400 -87.77 3.74 -10.37
C SER A 400 -87.32 3.49 -8.94
N GLU A 401 -86.13 2.86 -8.74
CA GLU A 401 -85.54 2.66 -7.40
C GLU A 401 -84.88 3.90 -6.81
N ILE A 402 -84.36 4.80 -7.60
CA ILE A 402 -83.74 6.03 -7.14
C ILE A 402 -84.74 7.00 -6.45
N LYS A 403 -86.03 6.89 -6.74
CA LYS A 403 -87.07 7.76 -6.11
C LYS A 403 -87.50 7.33 -4.71
N GLN A 404 -87.27 6.04 -4.28
CA GLN A 404 -87.66 5.57 -2.98
C GLN A 404 -86.63 5.65 -1.87
N HIS A 405 -85.33 5.80 -2.24
CA HIS A 405 -84.24 5.76 -1.27
C HIS A 405 -83.23 6.94 -1.31
N LYS A 406 -83.70 8.15 -1.71
CA LYS A 406 -82.90 9.39 -1.78
C LYS A 406 -82.00 9.63 -0.53
N ARG A 407 -82.46 9.30 0.70
CA ARG A 407 -81.66 9.44 1.92
C ARG A 407 -80.57 8.38 2.06
N ARG A 408 -80.79 7.14 1.61
CA ARG A 408 -79.75 6.09 1.68
C ARG A 408 -78.69 6.28 0.61
N LEU A 409 -79.04 6.77 -0.58
CA LEU A 409 -78.15 7.08 -1.65
C LEU A 409 -77.24 8.31 -1.28
N ALA A 410 -77.85 9.32 -0.66
CA ALA A 410 -77.09 10.49 -0.16
C ALA A 410 -76.08 10.12 0.94
N ILE A 411 -76.49 9.17 1.83
CA ILE A 411 -75.58 8.65 2.87
C ILE A 411 -74.53 7.77 2.24
N GLY A 412 -74.85 6.89 1.27
CA GLY A 412 -73.86 6.09 0.54
C GLY A 412 -72.87 6.93 -0.24
N LEU A 413 -73.33 7.98 -0.93
CA LEU A 413 -72.44 8.91 -1.64
C LEU A 413 -71.60 9.76 -0.66
N ALA A 414 -72.13 10.18 0.49
CA ALA A 414 -71.40 10.88 1.52
C ALA A 414 -70.32 9.99 2.14
N VAL A 415 -70.64 8.70 2.43
CA VAL A 415 -69.65 7.71 2.93
C VAL A 415 -68.62 7.40 1.86
N PHE A 416 -69.02 7.26 0.57
CA PHE A 416 -68.01 7.06 -0.51
C PHE A 416 -67.10 8.26 -0.69
N LEU A 417 -67.65 9.47 -0.66
CA LEU A 417 -66.85 10.71 -0.71
C LEU A 417 -65.97 10.85 0.52
N LEU A 418 -66.46 10.44 1.69
CA LEU A 418 -65.62 10.46 2.91
C LEU A 418 -64.55 9.40 2.88
N LEU A 419 -64.81 8.20 2.39
CA LEU A 419 -63.81 7.17 2.15
C LEU A 419 -62.84 7.55 1.04
N ALA A 420 -63.32 8.18 -0.03
CA ALA A 420 -62.46 8.70 -1.10
C ALA A 420 -61.57 9.88 -0.58
N ALA A 421 -62.15 10.77 0.27
CA ALA A 421 -61.37 11.83 0.91
C ALA A 421 -60.34 11.29 1.93
N VAL A 422 -60.73 10.26 2.70
CA VAL A 422 -59.81 9.55 3.58
C VAL A 422 -58.72 8.81 2.80
N GLY A 423 -59.12 8.10 1.72
CA GLY A 423 -58.22 7.42 0.81
C GLY A 423 -57.28 8.42 0.11
N ALA A 424 -57.80 9.55 -0.36
CA ALA A 424 -57.01 10.63 -0.94
C ALA A 424 -56.11 11.30 0.13
N SER A 425 -56.59 11.49 1.35
CA SER A 425 -55.78 12.02 2.46
C SER A 425 -54.69 11.03 2.90
N VAL A 426 -55.00 9.73 2.98
CA VAL A 426 -54.03 8.67 3.27
C VAL A 426 -53.02 8.54 2.11
N TRP A 427 -53.51 8.62 0.85
CA TRP A 427 -52.65 8.63 -0.33
C TRP A 427 -51.79 9.91 -0.39
N PHE A 428 -52.33 11.06 -0.04
CA PHE A 428 -51.63 12.35 0.03
C PHE A 428 -50.67 12.38 1.23
N LEU A 429 -50.99 11.75 2.35
CA LEU A 429 -50.15 11.60 3.53
C LEU A 429 -49.10 10.48 3.36
N SER A 430 -49.40 9.43 2.62
CA SER A 430 -48.45 8.34 2.29
C SER A 430 -47.55 8.66 1.06
N ASN A 431 -48.07 9.44 0.10
CA ASN A 431 -47.33 10.05 -1.00
C ASN A 431 -46.94 11.50 -0.71
N GLY A 432 -47.31 11.99 0.46
CA GLY A 432 -46.94 13.27 1.00
C GLY A 432 -45.46 13.33 1.22
N THR A 433 -44.80 13.98 0.29
CA THR A 433 -43.39 14.38 0.36
C THR A 433 -42.45 13.18 0.42
N ALA A 434 -41.94 12.78 -0.71
CA ALA A 434 -40.50 12.63 -0.75
C ALA A 434 -39.97 13.88 -0.04
N ARG A 435 -39.69 13.78 1.29
CA ARG A 435 -38.87 14.76 2.00
C ARG A 435 -37.65 14.85 1.15
N ALA A 436 -37.51 15.98 0.46
CA ALA A 436 -36.19 16.37 0.00
C ALA A 436 -35.34 16.31 1.28
N THR A 437 -34.63 15.22 1.48
CA THR A 437 -33.72 15.04 2.60
C THR A 437 -32.65 16.08 2.34
N ASN A 438 -32.77 17.21 3.04
CA ASN A 438 -31.72 18.22 3.06
C ASN A 438 -30.49 17.49 3.61
N ILE A 439 -29.55 17.14 2.74
CA ILE A 439 -28.32 16.50 3.14
C ILE A 439 -27.40 17.57 3.71
N GLU A 440 -27.15 17.48 5.01
CA GLU A 440 -26.36 18.45 5.76
C GLU A 440 -24.89 17.99 5.96
N SER A 441 -24.59 16.72 5.65
CA SER A 441 -23.26 16.16 5.83
C SER A 441 -22.95 15.09 4.78
N ILE A 442 -21.75 15.19 4.16
CA ILE A 442 -21.30 14.29 3.10
C ILE A 442 -19.83 13.89 3.26
N ALA A 443 -19.49 12.76 2.63
CA ALA A 443 -18.11 12.37 2.41
C ALA A 443 -17.91 12.05 0.92
N VAL A 444 -16.92 12.66 0.29
CA VAL A 444 -16.50 12.29 -1.06
C VAL A 444 -15.47 11.17 -0.92
N MET A 445 -15.84 9.97 -1.30
CA MET A 445 -14.97 8.81 -1.22
C MET A 445 -13.85 8.89 -2.26
N PRO A 446 -12.66 8.33 -1.99
CA PRO A 446 -11.59 8.33 -2.97
C PRO A 446 -12.05 7.69 -4.28
N PHE A 447 -11.93 8.43 -5.37
CA PHE A 447 -12.32 7.94 -6.68
C PHE A 447 -11.42 6.77 -7.08
N VAL A 448 -12.02 5.75 -7.65
CA VAL A 448 -11.32 4.56 -8.12
C VAL A 448 -10.70 4.84 -9.49
N ASN A 449 -9.42 4.59 -9.64
CA ASN A 449 -8.73 4.62 -10.92
C ASN A 449 -9.01 3.32 -11.68
N GLU A 450 -9.95 3.34 -12.63
CA GLU A 450 -10.32 2.18 -13.45
C GLU A 450 -9.30 1.88 -14.57
N THR A 451 -8.30 2.73 -14.79
CA THR A 451 -7.25 2.42 -15.76
C THR A 451 -6.32 1.32 -15.26
N GLY A 452 -6.24 1.10 -13.95
CA GLY A 452 -5.26 0.23 -13.29
C GLY A 452 -3.80 0.69 -13.44
N ASP A 453 -3.54 1.79 -14.17
CA ASP A 453 -2.21 2.35 -14.31
C ASP A 453 -1.91 3.30 -13.13
N PRO A 454 -0.89 2.99 -12.30
CA PRO A 454 -0.50 3.87 -11.19
C PRO A 454 -0.12 5.29 -11.61
N GLN A 455 0.24 5.49 -12.90
CA GLN A 455 0.55 6.81 -13.40
C GLN A 455 -0.66 7.74 -13.43
N PHE A 456 -1.89 7.22 -13.45
CA PHE A 456 -3.13 8.00 -13.44
C PHE A 456 -3.78 8.09 -12.05
N GLU A 457 -3.14 7.54 -11.00
CA GLU A 457 -3.65 7.59 -9.63
C GLU A 457 -3.82 9.04 -9.13
N TYR A 458 -2.91 9.94 -9.54
CA TYR A 458 -3.00 11.35 -9.21
C TYR A 458 -4.28 12.02 -9.76
N LEU A 459 -4.84 11.50 -10.86
CA LEU A 459 -6.05 12.06 -11.47
C LEU A 459 -7.29 11.72 -10.64
N SER A 460 -7.45 10.45 -10.23
CA SER A 460 -8.55 10.03 -9.37
C SER A 460 -8.48 10.69 -8.00
N ASP A 461 -7.29 10.73 -7.39
CA ASP A 461 -7.08 11.39 -6.10
C ASP A 461 -7.31 12.90 -6.21
N GLY A 462 -6.78 13.54 -7.26
CA GLY A 462 -6.92 14.96 -7.48
C GLY A 462 -8.35 15.39 -7.77
N MET A 463 -9.13 14.60 -8.52
CA MET A 463 -10.56 14.85 -8.73
C MET A 463 -11.36 14.72 -7.43
N THR A 464 -11.00 13.75 -6.58
CA THR A 464 -11.59 13.64 -5.24
C THR A 464 -11.29 14.87 -4.42
N ASP A 465 -10.03 15.31 -4.37
CA ASP A 465 -9.59 16.48 -3.60
C ASP A 465 -10.26 17.77 -4.07
N THR A 466 -10.32 17.97 -5.39
CA THR A 466 -10.99 19.15 -5.97
C THR A 466 -12.47 19.18 -5.63
N LEU A 467 -13.15 18.03 -5.69
CA LEU A 467 -14.57 17.97 -5.33
C LEU A 467 -14.79 18.21 -3.83
N ILE A 468 -13.93 17.66 -2.96
CA ILE A 468 -13.94 17.96 -1.52
C ILE A 468 -13.80 19.47 -1.31
N SER A 469 -12.80 20.10 -1.92
CA SER A 469 -12.56 21.55 -1.78
C SER A 469 -13.75 22.36 -2.24
N SER A 470 -14.25 22.13 -3.47
CA SER A 470 -15.41 22.86 -4.03
C SER A 470 -16.68 22.74 -3.18
N LEU A 471 -16.97 21.51 -2.69
CA LEU A 471 -18.17 21.31 -1.85
C LEU A 471 -18.00 21.87 -0.43
N SER A 472 -16.75 21.97 0.07
CA SER A 472 -16.45 22.53 1.39
C SER A 472 -16.71 24.03 1.49
N GLU A 473 -16.77 24.74 0.37
CA GLU A 473 -17.13 26.16 0.32
C GLU A 473 -18.64 26.42 0.54
N LEU A 474 -19.46 25.35 0.52
CA LEU A 474 -20.89 25.45 0.76
C LEU A 474 -21.17 25.58 2.28
N PRO A 475 -21.76 26.69 2.75
CA PRO A 475 -21.83 26.99 4.20
C PRO A 475 -22.75 26.06 4.99
N ASN A 476 -23.67 25.34 4.32
CA ASN A 476 -24.70 24.54 4.97
C ASN A 476 -24.49 23.02 4.79
N ILE A 477 -23.37 22.59 4.23
CA ILE A 477 -23.03 21.18 4.02
C ILE A 477 -21.70 20.90 4.70
N LYS A 478 -21.69 20.02 5.68
CA LYS A 478 -20.46 19.53 6.32
C LYS A 478 -19.79 18.50 5.41
N VAL A 479 -18.62 18.83 4.88
CA VAL A 479 -17.84 17.94 4.04
C VAL A 479 -16.71 17.34 4.86
N LYS A 480 -16.55 16.03 4.83
CA LYS A 480 -15.43 15.35 5.53
C LYS A 480 -14.13 15.59 4.81
N ALA A 481 -13.09 15.84 5.58
CA ALA A 481 -11.76 16.09 5.06
C ALA A 481 -11.16 14.86 4.34
N ARG A 482 -10.22 15.12 3.44
CA ARG A 482 -9.50 14.12 2.65
C ARG A 482 -8.97 12.96 3.49
N THR A 483 -8.26 13.23 4.57
CA THR A 483 -7.62 12.23 5.44
C THR A 483 -8.63 11.23 6.01
N SER A 484 -9.82 11.71 6.36
CA SER A 484 -10.89 10.86 6.87
C SER A 484 -11.44 9.87 5.84
N VAL A 485 -11.47 10.25 4.57
CA VAL A 485 -12.03 9.40 3.50
C VAL A 485 -10.98 8.52 2.85
N PHE A 486 -9.73 8.97 2.72
CA PHE A 486 -8.67 8.20 2.06
C PHE A 486 -8.23 6.93 2.80
N ARG A 487 -8.57 6.78 4.08
CA ARG A 487 -8.40 5.51 4.81
C ARG A 487 -9.25 4.36 4.24
N TYR A 488 -10.28 4.70 3.47
CA TYR A 488 -11.17 3.74 2.80
C TYR A 488 -10.73 3.43 1.37
N LYS A 489 -9.67 4.07 0.87
CA LYS A 489 -9.15 3.84 -0.49
C LYS A 489 -8.84 2.37 -0.73
N GLY A 490 -9.38 1.81 -1.82
CA GLY A 490 -9.22 0.39 -2.17
C GLY A 490 -9.96 -0.61 -1.28
N LYS A 491 -10.92 -0.14 -0.47
CA LYS A 491 -11.77 -0.98 0.38
C LYS A 491 -13.21 -0.90 -0.09
N GLU A 492 -13.85 -2.06 -0.26
CA GLU A 492 -15.32 -2.12 -0.38
C GLU A 492 -15.91 -2.13 1.04
N ILE A 493 -16.64 -1.09 1.38
CA ILE A 493 -17.26 -0.95 2.68
C ILE A 493 -18.70 -0.49 2.47
N ASP A 494 -19.59 -1.11 3.20
CA ASP A 494 -21.02 -0.78 3.22
C ASP A 494 -21.24 0.72 3.51
N PRO A 495 -22.05 1.43 2.70
CA PRO A 495 -22.37 2.83 2.90
C PRO A 495 -22.89 3.18 4.30
N LYS A 496 -23.66 2.29 4.94
CA LYS A 496 -24.13 2.46 6.33
C LYS A 496 -23.00 2.48 7.33
N VAL A 497 -21.99 1.62 7.14
CA VAL A 497 -20.81 1.57 8.02
C VAL A 497 -20.04 2.87 7.89
N ILE A 498 -19.78 3.32 6.65
CA ILE A 498 -19.09 4.60 6.39
C ILE A 498 -19.90 5.76 6.99
N GLY A 499 -21.22 5.79 6.74
CA GLY A 499 -22.12 6.82 7.26
C GLY A 499 -22.06 6.95 8.79
N LYS A 500 -22.04 5.80 9.48
CA LYS A 500 -21.92 5.74 10.95
C LYS A 500 -20.53 6.17 11.44
N GLU A 501 -19.46 5.68 10.81
CA GLU A 501 -18.08 5.97 11.22
C GLU A 501 -17.70 7.44 10.99
N LEU A 502 -18.11 7.99 9.85
CA LEU A 502 -17.82 9.38 9.50
C LEU A 502 -18.88 10.36 9.99
N GLY A 503 -20.07 9.90 10.41
CA GLY A 503 -21.19 10.74 10.79
C GLY A 503 -21.71 11.56 9.62
N VAL A 504 -21.93 10.93 8.45
CA VAL A 504 -22.42 11.58 7.23
C VAL A 504 -23.72 10.94 6.72
N GLN A 505 -24.58 11.76 6.12
CA GLN A 505 -25.88 11.35 5.58
C GLN A 505 -25.79 10.83 4.14
N ALA A 506 -24.76 11.24 3.40
CA ALA A 506 -24.52 10.74 2.04
C ALA A 506 -23.03 10.57 1.77
N ILE A 507 -22.72 9.66 0.83
CA ILE A 507 -21.39 9.50 0.27
C ILE A 507 -21.43 9.75 -1.23
N VAL A 508 -20.35 10.29 -1.76
CA VAL A 508 -20.11 10.49 -3.19
C VAL A 508 -19.05 9.50 -3.63
N ASN A 509 -19.41 8.53 -4.44
CA ASN A 509 -18.49 7.56 -5.04
C ASN A 509 -18.14 8.00 -6.46
N GLY A 510 -16.90 7.83 -6.87
CA GLY A 510 -16.44 8.12 -8.23
C GLY A 510 -15.52 7.05 -8.78
N ARG A 511 -15.61 6.84 -10.10
CA ARG A 511 -14.67 5.99 -10.84
C ARG A 511 -14.15 6.79 -12.03
N VAL A 512 -12.82 6.78 -12.21
CA VAL A 512 -12.14 7.56 -13.23
C VAL A 512 -11.38 6.61 -14.15
N ALA A 513 -11.60 6.72 -15.45
CA ALA A 513 -10.85 6.02 -16.47
C ALA A 513 -10.34 7.02 -17.52
N GLN A 514 -9.09 6.90 -17.90
CA GLN A 514 -8.53 7.65 -19.01
C GLN A 514 -8.15 6.69 -20.13
N ARG A 515 -8.78 6.84 -21.30
CA ARG A 515 -8.52 6.01 -22.48
C ARG A 515 -8.58 6.87 -23.73
N ASP A 516 -7.67 6.65 -24.66
CA ASP A 516 -7.63 7.32 -25.98
C ASP A 516 -7.73 8.85 -25.92
N GLY A 517 -7.07 9.47 -24.93
CA GLY A 517 -7.10 10.91 -24.72
C GLY A 517 -8.43 11.45 -24.20
N ARG A 518 -9.31 10.58 -23.70
CA ARG A 518 -10.59 10.93 -23.07
C ARG A 518 -10.60 10.52 -21.60
N THR A 519 -11.25 11.34 -20.78
CA THR A 519 -11.48 11.06 -19.35
C THR A 519 -12.95 10.70 -19.16
N ASN A 520 -13.19 9.48 -18.70
CA ASN A 520 -14.50 8.98 -18.31
C ASN A 520 -14.62 9.03 -16.79
N VAL A 521 -15.72 9.58 -16.27
CA VAL A 521 -16.02 9.60 -14.84
C VAL A 521 -17.43 9.09 -14.64
N LEU A 522 -17.55 8.03 -13.87
CA LEU A 522 -18.83 7.58 -13.32
C LEU A 522 -18.93 8.09 -11.89
N LEU A 523 -20.01 8.77 -11.56
CA LEU A 523 -20.23 9.36 -10.25
C LEU A 523 -21.60 8.95 -9.71
N GLU A 524 -21.62 8.59 -8.42
CA GLU A 524 -22.81 8.18 -7.70
C GLU A 524 -22.87 8.84 -6.33
N VAL A 525 -24.04 9.36 -5.97
CA VAL A 525 -24.34 9.88 -4.64
C VAL A 525 -25.30 8.92 -3.96
N VAL A 526 -24.90 8.36 -2.83
CA VAL A 526 -25.64 7.32 -2.10
C VAL A 526 -26.03 7.83 -0.72
N ASN A 527 -27.30 7.66 -0.33
CA ASN A 527 -27.73 7.90 1.04
C ASN A 527 -27.18 6.81 1.96
N THR A 528 -26.53 7.18 3.06
CA THR A 528 -25.87 6.22 3.96
C THR A 528 -26.83 5.48 4.90
N GLU A 529 -28.06 5.96 5.07
CA GLU A 529 -29.05 5.30 5.91
C GLU A 529 -29.92 4.31 5.13
N THR A 530 -30.40 4.75 3.93
CA THR A 530 -31.30 3.95 3.10
C THR A 530 -30.58 3.13 2.04
N GLU A 531 -29.32 3.43 1.75
CA GLU A 531 -28.50 2.87 0.65
C GLU A 531 -29.05 3.19 -0.76
N ASP A 532 -30.03 4.07 -0.85
CA ASP A 532 -30.58 4.48 -2.13
C ASP A 532 -29.60 5.38 -2.88
N VAL A 533 -29.46 5.14 -4.18
CA VAL A 533 -28.74 6.03 -5.09
C VAL A 533 -29.60 7.29 -5.31
N ILE A 534 -29.13 8.41 -4.77
CA ILE A 534 -29.80 9.72 -4.94
C ILE A 534 -29.59 10.25 -6.35
N PHE A 535 -28.38 10.02 -6.88
CA PHE A 535 -27.96 10.54 -8.17
C PHE A 535 -26.84 9.66 -8.74
N SER A 536 -26.90 9.36 -10.04
CA SER A 536 -25.81 8.70 -10.77
C SER A 536 -25.68 9.36 -12.14
N THR A 537 -24.46 9.64 -12.58
CA THR A 537 -24.19 10.22 -13.89
C THR A 537 -22.84 9.78 -14.42
N LYS A 538 -22.71 9.80 -15.77
CA LYS A 538 -21.47 9.47 -16.45
C LYS A 538 -21.04 10.67 -17.29
N TYR A 539 -19.77 11.04 -17.15
CA TYR A 539 -19.12 12.04 -17.96
C TYR A 539 -18.14 11.35 -18.91
N ASP A 540 -18.04 11.85 -20.13
CA ASP A 540 -17.05 11.44 -21.14
C ASP A 540 -16.55 12.68 -21.85
N LYS A 541 -15.36 13.15 -21.48
CA LYS A 541 -14.77 14.39 -21.97
C LYS A 541 -13.36 14.15 -22.50
N PRO A 542 -12.94 14.86 -23.57
CA PRO A 542 -11.54 14.87 -23.98
C PRO A 542 -10.65 15.45 -22.86
N GLN A 543 -9.39 15.02 -22.78
CA GLN A 543 -8.44 15.50 -21.77
C GLN A 543 -8.26 17.04 -21.79
N SER A 544 -8.41 17.66 -22.95
CA SER A 544 -8.42 19.13 -23.10
C SER A 544 -9.56 19.83 -22.34
N GLU A 545 -10.62 19.09 -21.99
CA GLU A 545 -11.77 19.62 -21.25
C GLU A 545 -11.75 19.19 -19.76
N LEU A 546 -10.62 18.77 -19.22
CA LEU A 546 -10.51 18.32 -17.83
C LEU A 546 -10.95 19.39 -16.82
N VAL A 547 -10.64 20.67 -17.10
CA VAL A 547 -11.05 21.81 -16.29
C VAL A 547 -12.58 21.94 -16.25
N THR A 548 -13.23 21.86 -17.41
CA THR A 548 -14.70 21.92 -17.52
C THR A 548 -15.36 20.73 -16.86
N LEU A 549 -14.76 19.53 -16.97
CA LEU A 549 -15.24 18.31 -16.33
C LEU A 549 -15.33 18.46 -14.80
N GLN A 550 -14.30 19.04 -14.16
CA GLN A 550 -14.31 19.27 -12.71
C GLN A 550 -15.44 20.22 -12.30
N SER A 551 -15.65 21.33 -13.02
CA SER A 551 -16.70 22.27 -12.69
C SER A 551 -18.11 21.69 -12.95
N ASP A 552 -18.29 20.88 -14.00
CA ASP A 552 -19.54 20.17 -14.28
C ASP A 552 -19.91 19.19 -13.15
N ILE A 553 -18.94 18.39 -12.70
CA ILE A 553 -19.10 17.45 -11.57
C ILE A 553 -19.51 18.21 -10.29
N ALA A 554 -18.79 19.28 -9.96
CA ALA A 554 -19.05 20.07 -8.75
C ALA A 554 -20.45 20.71 -8.78
N ARG A 555 -20.88 21.21 -9.94
CA ARG A 555 -22.22 21.80 -10.16
C ARG A 555 -23.33 20.75 -9.97
N ASP A 556 -23.18 19.61 -10.64
CA ASP A 556 -24.21 18.58 -10.65
C ASP A 556 -24.39 17.97 -9.25
N VAL A 557 -23.28 17.66 -8.54
CA VAL A 557 -23.32 17.13 -7.16
C VAL A 557 -23.94 18.16 -6.22
N SER A 558 -23.47 19.39 -6.22
CA SER A 558 -23.99 20.45 -5.32
C SER A 558 -25.46 20.75 -5.59
N GLY A 559 -25.90 20.78 -6.87
CA GLY A 559 -27.29 20.98 -7.25
C GLY A 559 -28.23 19.84 -6.83
N LYS A 560 -27.70 18.62 -6.64
CA LYS A 560 -28.50 17.47 -6.14
C LYS A 560 -28.52 17.39 -4.64
N LEU A 561 -27.45 17.84 -3.96
CA LEU A 561 -27.38 17.89 -2.50
C LEU A 561 -28.24 19.01 -1.91
N LYS A 562 -28.33 20.11 -2.61
CA LYS A 562 -29.12 21.27 -2.20
C LYS A 562 -30.19 21.62 -3.26
N SER A 563 -31.45 21.69 -2.86
CA SER A 563 -32.58 21.88 -3.77
C SER A 563 -32.56 23.22 -4.54
N LYS A 564 -31.83 24.22 -4.06
CA LYS A 564 -31.53 25.48 -4.76
C LYS A 564 -30.23 26.08 -4.25
N LEU A 565 -29.25 26.17 -5.14
CA LEU A 565 -28.07 26.99 -4.93
C LEU A 565 -28.40 28.45 -5.25
N SER A 566 -27.91 29.38 -4.46
CA SER A 566 -27.89 30.78 -4.91
C SER A 566 -26.89 30.96 -6.03
N GLY A 567 -27.08 31.96 -6.89
CA GLY A 567 -26.12 32.22 -7.97
C GLY A 567 -24.69 32.46 -7.48
N ALA A 568 -24.53 33.03 -6.26
CA ALA A 568 -23.23 33.21 -5.63
C ALA A 568 -22.60 31.87 -5.17
N GLU A 569 -23.37 30.92 -4.64
CA GLU A 569 -22.89 29.58 -4.25
C GLU A 569 -22.53 28.78 -5.50
N GLU A 570 -23.35 28.85 -6.56
CA GLU A 570 -23.04 28.18 -7.81
C GLU A 570 -21.73 28.70 -8.42
N ALA A 571 -21.53 30.03 -8.44
CA ALA A 571 -20.30 30.64 -8.92
C ALA A 571 -19.06 30.19 -8.13
N LYS A 572 -19.18 30.01 -6.81
CA LYS A 572 -18.09 29.47 -5.97
C LYS A 572 -17.75 28.04 -6.33
N VAL A 573 -18.74 27.15 -6.30
CA VAL A 573 -18.55 25.70 -6.53
C VAL A 573 -18.03 25.40 -7.94
N THR A 574 -18.40 26.21 -8.94
CA THR A 574 -18.00 26.03 -10.35
C THR A 574 -16.79 26.88 -10.74
N LYS A 575 -16.16 27.57 -9.77
CA LYS A 575 -14.98 28.40 -10.04
C LYS A 575 -13.85 27.56 -10.63
N THR A 576 -13.36 27.96 -11.79
CA THR A 576 -12.16 27.36 -12.42
C THR A 576 -10.97 28.25 -12.11
N HIS A 577 -9.88 27.67 -11.64
CA HIS A 577 -8.70 28.39 -11.19
C HIS A 577 -7.60 28.47 -12.25
N THR A 578 -7.73 27.70 -13.34
CA THR A 578 -6.91 27.78 -14.56
C THR A 578 -7.75 27.39 -15.75
N ALA A 579 -7.41 27.87 -16.94
CA ALA A 579 -7.99 27.43 -18.20
C ALA A 579 -7.10 26.38 -18.91
N ASP A 580 -5.89 26.15 -18.43
CA ASP A 580 -4.90 25.25 -19.01
C ASP A 580 -5.01 23.84 -18.41
N PRO A 581 -5.41 22.82 -19.22
CA PRO A 581 -5.55 21.44 -18.72
C PRO A 581 -4.22 20.81 -18.29
N GLU A 582 -3.08 21.21 -18.88
CA GLU A 582 -1.76 20.69 -18.51
C GLU A 582 -1.30 21.30 -17.18
N ALA A 583 -1.55 22.61 -16.97
CA ALA A 583 -1.31 23.25 -15.68
C ALA A 583 -2.14 22.59 -14.56
N LEU A 584 -3.42 22.31 -14.83
CA LEU A 584 -4.27 21.59 -13.89
C LEU A 584 -3.72 20.19 -13.56
N GLN A 585 -3.31 19.43 -14.58
CA GLN A 585 -2.75 18.09 -14.40
C GLN A 585 -1.50 18.11 -13.54
N LEU A 586 -0.58 19.04 -13.79
CA LEU A 586 0.64 19.23 -13.00
C LEU A 586 0.33 19.63 -11.55
N TYR A 587 -0.66 20.50 -11.34
CA TYR A 587 -1.15 20.84 -10.00
C TYR A 587 -1.66 19.61 -9.25
N LEU A 588 -2.50 18.78 -9.90
CA LEU A 588 -3.02 17.54 -9.28
C LEU A 588 -1.91 16.55 -8.94
N GLN A 589 -0.86 16.44 -9.80
CA GLN A 589 0.34 15.66 -9.50
C GLN A 589 1.09 16.22 -8.28
N GLY A 590 1.28 17.53 -8.22
CA GLY A 590 1.88 18.20 -7.08
C GLY A 590 1.13 17.93 -5.78
N GLN A 591 -0.20 18.04 -5.78
CA GLN A 591 -1.04 17.72 -4.62
C GLN A 591 -0.92 16.25 -4.22
N PHE A 592 -0.97 15.33 -5.17
CA PHE A 592 -0.81 13.90 -4.93
C PHE A 592 0.50 13.58 -4.21
N TYR A 593 1.64 14.14 -4.68
CA TYR A 593 2.93 13.90 -4.03
C TYR A 593 3.05 14.63 -2.69
N ARG A 594 2.48 15.83 -2.54
CA ARG A 594 2.43 16.54 -1.26
C ARG A 594 1.73 15.70 -0.18
N TYR A 595 0.58 15.14 -0.49
CA TYR A 595 -0.17 14.29 0.44
C TYR A 595 0.48 12.93 0.70
N LYS A 596 1.22 12.40 -0.25
CA LYS A 596 1.98 11.16 -0.09
C LYS A 596 3.09 11.30 0.95
N GLY A 597 3.57 12.52 1.17
CA GLY A 597 4.58 12.83 2.17
C GLY A 597 5.93 12.17 1.88
N GLY A 598 6.90 12.40 2.78
CA GLY A 598 8.27 11.91 2.62
C GLY A 598 9.13 12.86 1.77
N ARG A 599 10.44 12.87 2.07
CA ARG A 599 11.41 13.82 1.48
C ARG A 599 11.34 13.91 -0.05
N ASN A 600 11.38 12.75 -0.72
CA ASN A 600 11.42 12.69 -2.19
C ASN A 600 10.09 13.18 -2.82
N ASN A 601 8.96 12.83 -2.23
CA ASN A 601 7.65 13.24 -2.71
C ASN A 601 7.43 14.75 -2.53
N VAL A 602 7.85 15.32 -1.41
CA VAL A 602 7.76 16.77 -1.17
C VAL A 602 8.61 17.56 -2.18
N LEU A 603 9.81 17.08 -2.53
CA LEU A 603 10.65 17.66 -3.57
C LEU A 603 9.99 17.56 -4.96
N ARG A 604 9.39 16.41 -5.27
CA ARG A 604 8.67 16.20 -6.52
C ARG A 604 7.43 17.10 -6.62
N ALA A 605 6.66 17.21 -5.53
CA ALA A 605 5.51 18.13 -5.47
C ALA A 605 5.90 19.58 -5.79
N ALA A 606 7.02 20.06 -5.21
CA ALA A 606 7.51 21.41 -5.52
C ALA A 606 7.86 21.57 -7.01
N ALA A 607 8.47 20.55 -7.61
CA ALA A 607 8.80 20.58 -9.05
C ALA A 607 7.54 20.62 -9.92
N ASP A 608 6.50 19.83 -9.58
CA ASP A 608 5.27 19.76 -10.35
C ASP A 608 4.43 21.04 -10.19
N PHE A 609 4.35 21.65 -8.99
CA PHE A 609 3.74 22.97 -8.81
C PHE A 609 4.47 24.07 -9.59
N ASN A 610 5.81 24.08 -9.60
CA ASN A 610 6.55 25.05 -10.40
C ASN A 610 6.26 24.91 -11.89
N LYS A 611 6.20 23.69 -12.43
CA LYS A 611 5.81 23.45 -13.81
C LYS A 611 4.37 23.90 -14.10
N ALA A 612 3.43 23.70 -13.15
CA ALA A 612 2.06 24.21 -13.29
C ALA A 612 2.06 25.75 -13.40
N ILE A 613 2.87 26.43 -12.60
CA ILE A 613 3.05 27.90 -12.64
C ILE A 613 3.73 28.34 -13.95
N GLU A 614 4.70 27.58 -14.48
CA GLU A 614 5.31 27.85 -15.78
C GLU A 614 4.30 27.75 -16.93
N LYS A 615 3.33 26.82 -16.84
CA LYS A 615 2.25 26.68 -17.83
C LYS A 615 1.20 27.76 -17.72
N ASP A 616 0.79 28.09 -16.50
CA ASP A 616 -0.16 29.16 -16.21
C ASP A 616 0.35 30.04 -15.06
N PRO A 617 1.03 31.18 -15.33
CA PRO A 617 1.55 32.08 -14.31
C PRO A 617 0.46 32.78 -13.47
N ASN A 618 -0.81 32.65 -13.83
CA ASN A 618 -1.95 33.19 -13.09
C ASN A 618 -2.69 32.10 -12.27
N TYR A 619 -2.16 30.89 -12.21
CA TYR A 619 -2.78 29.80 -11.47
C TYR A 619 -2.57 29.92 -9.96
N ALA A 620 -3.43 30.68 -9.30
CA ALA A 620 -3.34 31.01 -7.86
C ALA A 620 -3.23 29.76 -6.95
N LEU A 621 -4.02 28.71 -7.22
CA LEU A 621 -3.96 27.46 -6.44
C LEU A 621 -2.60 26.75 -6.55
N ALA A 622 -1.89 26.85 -7.68
CA ALA A 622 -0.57 26.26 -7.80
C ALA A 622 0.46 26.98 -6.90
N TYR A 623 0.35 28.29 -6.78
CA TYR A 623 1.16 29.06 -5.84
C TYR A 623 0.81 28.74 -4.37
N ALA A 624 -0.47 28.62 -4.02
CA ALA A 624 -0.91 28.21 -2.69
C ALA A 624 -0.40 26.79 -2.34
N GLY A 625 -0.54 25.83 -3.27
CA GLY A 625 -0.03 24.49 -3.13
C GLY A 625 1.49 24.43 -2.94
N LEU A 626 2.24 25.24 -3.70
CA LEU A 626 3.70 25.38 -3.56
C LEU A 626 4.10 25.95 -2.20
N ALA A 627 3.37 26.98 -1.71
CA ALA A 627 3.62 27.59 -0.41
C ALA A 627 3.38 26.58 0.73
N LEU A 628 2.25 25.87 0.72
CA LEU A 628 1.95 24.81 1.69
C LEU A 628 2.95 23.67 1.62
N ASN A 629 3.43 23.33 0.43
CA ASN A 629 4.47 22.30 0.27
C ASN A 629 5.82 22.73 0.85
N TYR A 630 6.24 23.98 0.67
CA TYR A 630 7.45 24.51 1.31
C TYR A 630 7.39 24.42 2.84
N ASN A 631 6.22 24.64 3.45
CA ASN A 631 6.06 24.50 4.90
C ASN A 631 6.35 23.07 5.41
N SER A 632 6.29 22.06 4.54
CA SER A 632 6.69 20.68 4.86
C SER A 632 8.22 20.45 4.87
N TYR A 633 9.03 21.37 4.34
CA TYR A 633 10.48 21.21 4.21
C TYR A 633 11.18 21.03 5.56
N GLY A 634 10.71 21.74 6.58
CA GLY A 634 11.23 21.60 7.93
C GLY A 634 10.94 20.24 8.56
N LEU A 635 9.73 19.70 8.34
CA LEU A 635 9.34 18.39 8.85
C LEU A 635 10.24 17.25 8.33
N TYR A 636 10.66 17.36 7.05
CA TYR A 636 11.49 16.34 6.40
C TYR A 636 12.99 16.72 6.32
N ASN A 637 13.43 17.75 7.05
CA ASN A 637 14.81 18.24 7.05
C ASN A 637 15.39 18.44 5.63
N ILE A 638 14.60 19.03 4.72
CA ILE A 638 14.97 19.23 3.32
C ILE A 638 15.96 20.39 3.19
N ALA A 639 15.68 21.51 3.85
CA ALA A 639 16.48 22.71 3.84
C ALA A 639 16.31 23.49 5.18
N PRO A 640 17.24 24.36 5.55
CA PRO A 640 17.07 25.27 6.68
C PRO A 640 15.88 26.22 6.45
N PRO A 641 15.17 26.67 7.50
CA PRO A 641 14.05 27.61 7.39
C PRO A 641 14.39 28.89 6.63
N ALA A 642 15.59 29.44 6.81
CA ALA A 642 16.07 30.62 6.10
C ALA A 642 16.02 30.48 4.56
N ASP A 643 16.13 29.26 4.04
CA ASP A 643 16.16 28.98 2.60
C ASP A 643 14.76 28.80 1.99
N TYR A 644 13.78 28.28 2.75
CA TYR A 644 12.45 27.96 2.21
C TYR A 644 11.31 28.85 2.73
N MET A 645 11.40 29.42 3.95
CA MET A 645 10.33 30.27 4.48
C MET A 645 10.09 31.53 3.63
N PRO A 646 11.13 32.25 3.15
CA PRO A 646 10.90 33.38 2.23
C PRO A 646 10.22 32.96 0.92
N LYS A 647 10.52 31.74 0.41
CA LYS A 647 9.89 31.19 -0.80
C LYS A 647 8.43 30.83 -0.55
N ALA A 648 8.14 30.23 0.61
CA ALA A 648 6.78 29.93 1.02
C ALA A 648 5.94 31.21 1.12
N LYS A 649 6.46 32.24 1.80
CA LYS A 649 5.79 33.54 1.96
C LYS A 649 5.57 34.21 0.58
N ALA A 650 6.58 34.26 -0.28
CA ALA A 650 6.46 34.84 -1.61
C ALA A 650 5.40 34.12 -2.48
N ALA A 651 5.36 32.79 -2.42
CA ALA A 651 4.36 32.00 -3.12
C ALA A 651 2.94 32.26 -2.54
N ALA A 652 2.78 32.30 -1.22
CA ALA A 652 1.49 32.61 -0.58
C ALA A 652 1.00 34.02 -0.94
N MET A 653 1.88 35.02 -0.87
CA MET A 653 1.57 36.39 -1.30
C MET A 653 1.11 36.44 -2.76
N ARG A 654 1.84 35.74 -3.66
CA ARG A 654 1.48 35.71 -5.07
C ARG A 654 0.13 35.04 -5.29
N ALA A 655 -0.19 33.97 -4.55
CA ALA A 655 -1.52 33.36 -4.58
C ALA A 655 -2.63 34.34 -4.22
N LEU A 656 -2.44 35.10 -3.13
CA LEU A 656 -3.42 36.11 -2.66
C LEU A 656 -3.54 37.33 -3.60
N GLU A 657 -2.45 37.76 -4.23
CA GLU A 657 -2.51 38.79 -5.28
C GLU A 657 -3.35 38.37 -6.48
N LEU A 658 -3.32 37.09 -6.85
CA LEU A 658 -4.09 36.55 -7.95
C LEU A 658 -5.53 36.23 -7.58
N ASP A 659 -5.75 35.77 -6.36
CA ASP A 659 -7.07 35.37 -5.87
C ASP A 659 -7.12 35.42 -4.32
N ASP A 660 -7.64 36.48 -3.76
CA ASP A 660 -7.78 36.72 -2.31
C ASP A 660 -8.94 35.94 -1.66
N SER A 661 -9.68 35.19 -2.44
CA SER A 661 -10.76 34.32 -1.94
C SER A 661 -10.32 32.85 -1.72
N LEU A 662 -9.03 32.54 -1.88
CA LEU A 662 -8.49 31.19 -1.64
C LEU A 662 -8.18 30.95 -0.16
N ALA A 663 -8.94 30.08 0.48
CA ALA A 663 -8.71 29.71 1.88
C ALA A 663 -7.31 29.10 2.09
N GLU A 664 -6.85 28.25 1.15
CA GLU A 664 -5.53 27.62 1.19
C GLU A 664 -4.38 28.63 1.12
N ALA A 665 -4.55 29.72 0.38
CA ALA A 665 -3.55 30.78 0.31
C ALA A 665 -3.45 31.57 1.61
N HIS A 666 -4.57 31.82 2.28
CA HIS A 666 -4.61 32.42 3.62
C HIS A 666 -4.00 31.51 4.68
N VAL A 667 -4.26 30.19 4.63
CA VAL A 667 -3.58 29.21 5.51
C VAL A 667 -2.06 29.27 5.28
N ALA A 668 -1.62 29.23 4.02
CA ALA A 668 -0.20 29.27 3.68
C ALA A 668 0.47 30.58 4.16
N MET A 669 -0.22 31.71 4.02
CA MET A 669 0.26 33.02 4.47
C MET A 669 0.35 33.07 6.00
N GLY A 670 -0.66 32.56 6.71
CA GLY A 670 -0.65 32.50 8.16
C GLY A 670 0.48 31.64 8.73
N ILE A 671 0.84 30.53 8.05
CA ILE A 671 1.98 29.68 8.46
C ILE A 671 3.33 30.36 8.15
N SER A 672 3.41 31.12 7.05
CA SER A 672 4.66 31.72 6.57
C SER A 672 4.87 33.17 7.03
N GLY A 673 3.84 33.80 7.59
CA GLY A 673 3.82 35.22 7.99
C GLY A 673 3.73 35.40 9.49
N GLU A 674 4.52 36.32 10.06
CA GLU A 674 4.61 36.52 11.51
C GLU A 674 3.55 37.52 12.05
N ASP A 675 3.31 38.64 11.36
CA ASP A 675 2.59 39.78 11.97
C ASP A 675 1.06 39.69 11.92
N HIS A 676 0.45 38.85 11.10
CA HIS A 676 -1.00 38.80 10.88
C HIS A 676 -1.55 37.38 10.80
N ALA A 677 -0.81 36.41 11.31
CA ALA A 677 -1.12 34.97 11.15
C ALA A 677 -2.53 34.60 11.63
N GLU A 678 -2.97 35.14 12.77
CA GLU A 678 -4.33 34.89 13.27
C GLU A 678 -5.42 35.43 12.35
N GLN A 679 -5.21 36.63 11.78
CA GLN A 679 -6.15 37.22 10.85
C GLN A 679 -6.28 36.40 9.57
N GLU A 680 -5.15 35.89 9.07
CA GLU A 680 -5.10 35.03 7.90
C GLU A 680 -5.81 33.70 8.15
N PHE A 681 -5.57 33.04 9.27
CA PHE A 681 -6.27 31.79 9.61
C PHE A 681 -7.77 31.97 9.80
N ARG A 682 -8.19 33.08 10.46
CA ARG A 682 -9.60 33.41 10.62
C ARG A 682 -10.25 33.74 9.27
N ARG A 683 -9.52 34.43 8.38
CA ARG A 683 -9.99 34.69 7.02
C ARG A 683 -10.14 33.39 6.21
N ALA A 684 -9.21 32.45 6.33
CA ALA A 684 -9.34 31.13 5.72
C ALA A 684 -10.61 30.39 6.21
N ILE A 685 -10.91 30.46 7.51
CA ILE A 685 -12.12 29.84 8.11
C ILE A 685 -13.41 30.55 7.62
N GLU A 686 -13.38 31.89 7.48
CA GLU A 686 -14.53 32.64 6.92
C GLU A 686 -14.82 32.23 5.48
N LEU A 687 -13.77 32.03 4.66
CA LEU A 687 -13.87 31.62 3.27
C LEU A 687 -14.30 30.16 3.13
N ASN A 688 -13.73 29.27 3.95
CA ASN A 688 -14.06 27.85 4.00
C ASN A 688 -14.24 27.36 5.45
N PRO A 689 -15.47 27.43 6.02
CA PRO A 689 -15.74 26.98 7.38
C PRO A 689 -15.55 25.45 7.60
N ASN A 690 -15.43 24.67 6.55
CA ASN A 690 -15.20 23.22 6.58
C ASN A 690 -13.72 22.85 6.39
N SER A 691 -12.82 23.83 6.37
CA SER A 691 -11.38 23.56 6.26
C SER A 691 -10.80 23.05 7.58
N ALA A 692 -10.65 21.74 7.70
CA ALA A 692 -9.95 21.12 8.84
C ALA A 692 -8.52 21.66 8.97
N GLU A 693 -7.84 21.95 7.86
CA GLU A 693 -6.49 22.51 7.81
C GLU A 693 -6.42 23.91 8.42
N ALA A 694 -7.41 24.79 8.12
CA ALA A 694 -7.45 26.14 8.66
C ALA A 694 -7.70 26.14 10.18
N HIS A 695 -8.68 25.35 10.67
CA HIS A 695 -8.93 25.17 12.10
C HIS A 695 -7.74 24.56 12.84
N HIS A 696 -7.06 23.57 12.24
CA HIS A 696 -5.86 22.95 12.77
C HIS A 696 -4.67 23.94 12.85
N ALA A 697 -4.47 24.75 11.81
CA ALA A 697 -3.43 25.78 11.80
C ALA A 697 -3.68 26.84 12.88
N LEU A 698 -4.94 27.31 13.02
CA LEU A 698 -5.33 28.26 14.07
C LEU A 698 -5.17 27.66 15.47
N CYS A 699 -5.53 26.38 15.68
CA CYS A 699 -5.29 25.66 16.94
C CYS A 699 -3.81 25.68 17.31
N THR A 700 -2.92 25.40 16.36
CA THR A 700 -1.48 25.40 16.57
C THR A 700 -0.97 26.79 16.90
N PHE A 701 -1.39 27.82 16.17
CA PHE A 701 -1.04 29.22 16.43
C PHE A 701 -1.48 29.66 17.83
N LEU A 702 -2.76 29.45 18.19
CA LEU A 702 -3.30 29.84 19.51
C LEU A 702 -2.60 29.09 20.65
N THR A 703 -2.13 27.87 20.42
CA THR A 703 -1.33 27.11 21.39
C THR A 703 -0.03 27.86 21.73
N TYR A 704 0.65 28.40 20.70
CA TYR A 704 1.88 29.16 20.89
C TYR A 704 1.64 30.53 21.54
N GLN A 705 0.43 31.08 21.32
CA GLN A 705 -0.02 32.32 22.00
C GLN A 705 -0.52 32.11 23.44
N LYS A 706 -0.38 30.88 24.00
CA LYS A 706 -0.86 30.48 25.33
C LYS A 706 -2.38 30.59 25.52
N ARG A 707 -3.13 30.74 24.43
CA ARG A 707 -4.60 30.77 24.41
C ARG A 707 -5.16 29.36 24.30
N PHE A 708 -4.90 28.56 25.34
CA PHE A 708 -5.13 27.11 25.29
C PHE A 708 -6.61 26.73 25.13
N ASP A 709 -7.55 27.42 25.75
CA ASP A 709 -8.98 27.11 25.63
C ASP A 709 -9.52 27.41 24.23
N ASP A 710 -9.08 28.53 23.63
CA ASP A 710 -9.39 28.84 22.23
C ASP A 710 -8.77 27.81 21.30
N ALA A 711 -7.51 27.42 21.54
CA ALA A 711 -6.80 26.39 20.77
C ALA A 711 -7.53 25.04 20.84
N ILE A 712 -7.98 24.63 22.03
CA ILE A 712 -8.76 23.40 22.23
C ILE A 712 -10.07 23.44 21.44
N THR A 713 -10.73 24.61 21.41
CA THR A 713 -11.99 24.80 20.67
C THR A 713 -11.79 24.62 19.18
N GLU A 714 -10.77 25.26 18.61
CA GLU A 714 -10.43 25.12 17.19
C GLU A 714 -9.92 23.71 16.86
N GLY A 715 -9.12 23.10 17.75
CA GLY A 715 -8.65 21.74 17.59
C GLY A 715 -9.78 20.69 17.60
N LYS A 716 -10.80 20.88 18.44
CA LYS A 716 -12.02 20.03 18.42
C LYS A 716 -12.80 20.20 17.13
N LYS A 717 -12.86 21.44 16.61
CA LYS A 717 -13.52 21.70 15.33
C LYS A 717 -12.79 21.03 14.17
N ALA A 718 -11.46 21.14 14.13
CA ALA A 718 -10.63 20.41 13.15
C ALA A 718 -10.86 18.90 13.24
N GLN A 719 -10.95 18.33 14.46
CA GLN A 719 -11.21 16.90 14.65
C GLN A 719 -12.64 16.48 14.25
N GLU A 720 -13.65 17.34 14.41
CA GLU A 720 -15.02 17.09 13.89
C GLU A 720 -15.02 16.96 12.36
N LEU A 721 -14.25 17.83 11.69
CA LEU A 721 -14.13 17.86 10.23
C LEU A 721 -13.25 16.73 9.70
N ASP A 722 -12.21 16.38 10.45
CA ASP A 722 -11.25 15.29 10.13
C ASP A 722 -11.06 14.32 11.30
N PRO A 723 -12.08 13.49 11.62
CA PRO A 723 -12.07 12.62 12.80
C PRO A 723 -11.04 11.49 12.73
N SER A 724 -10.49 11.20 11.57
CA SER A 724 -9.57 10.07 11.33
C SER A 724 -8.13 10.49 11.17
N SER A 725 -7.82 11.77 11.26
CA SER A 725 -6.45 12.27 11.14
C SER A 725 -5.70 12.11 12.46
N SER A 726 -4.66 11.30 12.43
CA SER A 726 -3.69 11.15 13.53
C SER A 726 -2.99 12.48 13.82
N ILE A 727 -2.66 13.27 12.80
CA ILE A 727 -2.00 14.58 12.93
C ILE A 727 -2.93 15.60 13.60
N VAL A 728 -4.17 15.75 13.14
CA VAL A 728 -5.15 16.66 13.74
C VAL A 728 -5.40 16.28 15.19
N THR A 729 -5.56 14.99 15.47
CA THR A 729 -5.73 14.47 16.83
C THR A 729 -4.50 14.76 17.70
N THR A 730 -3.29 14.57 17.18
CA THR A 730 -2.05 14.89 17.90
C THR A 730 -1.98 16.37 18.24
N ASN A 731 -2.29 17.25 17.28
CA ASN A 731 -2.21 18.69 17.50
C ASN A 731 -3.31 19.21 18.45
N LEU A 732 -4.47 18.55 18.54
CA LEU A 732 -5.44 18.79 19.61
C LEU A 732 -4.88 18.42 21.01
N GLY A 733 -4.00 17.42 21.12
CA GLY A 733 -3.37 17.06 22.39
C GLY A 733 -2.34 18.09 22.89
N ARG A 734 -1.71 18.84 21.97
CA ARG A 734 -0.63 19.78 22.30
C ARG A 734 -1.06 20.91 23.25
N PRO A 735 -2.18 21.65 23.05
CA PRO A 735 -2.62 22.68 23.99
C PRO A 735 -2.88 22.10 25.39
N TYR A 736 -3.35 20.88 25.54
CA TYR A 736 -3.47 20.22 26.83
C TYR A 736 -2.10 20.02 27.50
N ALA A 737 -1.13 19.48 26.76
CA ALA A 737 0.23 19.27 27.27
C ALA A 737 0.89 20.61 27.67
N PHE A 738 0.74 21.66 26.87
CA PHE A 738 1.30 22.97 27.11
C PHE A 738 0.60 23.70 28.26
N ALA A 739 -0.70 23.48 28.46
CA ALA A 739 -1.47 23.94 29.62
C ALA A 739 -1.17 23.14 30.91
N ARG A 740 -0.18 22.24 30.93
CA ARG A 740 0.16 21.36 32.07
C ARG A 740 -0.98 20.41 32.48
N ARG A 741 -1.74 19.94 31.51
CA ARG A 741 -2.82 18.96 31.66
C ARG A 741 -2.39 17.62 30.99
N PRO A 742 -1.40 16.90 31.58
CA PRO A 742 -0.80 15.74 30.91
C PRO A 742 -1.74 14.54 30.80
N ASP A 743 -2.73 14.40 31.68
CA ASP A 743 -3.64 13.26 31.67
C ASP A 743 -4.52 13.27 30.41
N GLU A 744 -5.13 14.40 30.10
CA GLU A 744 -5.95 14.56 28.90
C GLU A 744 -5.08 14.46 27.63
N ALA A 745 -3.87 15.03 27.67
CA ALA A 745 -2.93 14.94 26.56
C ALA A 745 -2.53 13.49 26.25
N ILE A 746 -2.21 12.68 27.27
CA ILE A 746 -1.84 11.27 27.14
C ILE A 746 -2.94 10.49 26.43
N GLU A 747 -4.20 10.65 26.86
CA GLU A 747 -5.34 9.93 26.24
C GLU A 747 -5.53 10.32 24.77
N ILE A 748 -5.38 11.60 24.43
CA ILE A 748 -5.48 12.08 23.04
C ILE A 748 -4.33 11.53 22.19
N PHE A 749 -3.09 11.54 22.71
CA PHE A 749 -1.93 11.04 21.95
C PHE A 749 -1.94 9.52 21.78
N LYS A 750 -2.43 8.75 22.74
CA LYS A 750 -2.65 7.31 22.59
C LYS A 750 -3.64 7.04 21.46
N ARG A 751 -4.79 7.72 21.46
CA ARG A 751 -5.78 7.61 20.40
C ARG A 751 -5.21 8.01 19.04
N ALA A 752 -4.39 9.05 18.98
CA ALA A 752 -3.73 9.47 17.74
C ALA A 752 -2.76 8.38 17.22
N HIS A 753 -2.00 7.72 18.11
CA HIS A 753 -1.12 6.62 17.73
C HIS A 753 -1.91 5.37 17.28
N GLU A 754 -3.04 5.06 17.91
CA GLU A 754 -3.92 3.96 17.49
C GLU A 754 -4.52 4.18 16.08
N MET A 755 -4.77 5.44 15.70
CA MET A 755 -5.26 5.81 14.36
C MET A 755 -4.23 5.53 13.28
N ASP A 756 -2.94 5.80 13.54
CA ASP A 756 -1.83 5.53 12.64
C ASP A 756 -0.58 5.09 13.42
N PRO A 757 -0.39 3.76 13.62
CA PRO A 757 0.76 3.24 14.33
C PRO A 757 2.11 3.43 13.60
N THR A 758 2.09 3.78 12.31
CA THR A 758 3.30 4.00 11.50
C THR A 758 3.86 5.42 11.66
N LEU A 759 3.10 6.32 12.24
CA LEU A 759 3.50 7.71 12.44
C LEU A 759 4.18 7.87 13.80
N PHE A 760 5.42 8.36 13.81
CA PHE A 760 6.18 8.56 15.05
C PHE A 760 5.76 9.79 15.86
N VAL A 761 5.14 10.81 15.24
CA VAL A 761 4.79 12.10 15.86
C VAL A 761 3.89 11.95 17.10
N PRO A 762 2.80 11.14 17.06
CA PRO A 762 1.99 10.90 18.27
C PRO A 762 2.79 10.27 19.42
N LEU A 763 3.71 9.36 19.12
CA LEU A 763 4.59 8.74 20.12
C LEU A 763 5.54 9.75 20.73
N GLY A 764 6.09 10.68 19.93
CA GLY A 764 6.92 11.78 20.43
C GLY A 764 6.20 12.63 21.47
N TRP A 765 4.97 13.06 21.16
CA TRP A 765 4.13 13.85 22.08
C TRP A 765 3.61 13.05 23.27
N LEU A 766 3.30 11.75 23.08
CA LEU A 766 2.91 10.86 24.17
C LEU A 766 4.04 10.71 25.20
N GLY A 767 5.26 10.40 24.75
CA GLY A 767 6.43 10.31 25.63
C GLY A 767 6.73 11.63 26.34
N HIS A 768 6.52 12.76 25.65
CA HIS A 768 6.62 14.08 26.26
C HIS A 768 5.59 14.28 27.39
N ALA A 769 4.30 14.01 27.14
CA ALA A 769 3.25 14.14 28.17
C ALA A 769 3.47 13.18 29.34
N GLN A 770 3.94 11.96 29.10
CA GLN A 770 4.36 11.01 30.14
C GLN A 770 5.52 11.56 30.98
N THR A 771 6.51 12.20 30.33
CA THR A 771 7.64 12.83 31.04
C THR A 771 7.17 13.99 31.93
N LEU A 772 6.22 14.83 31.44
CA LEU A 772 5.61 15.89 32.24
C LEU A 772 4.89 15.35 33.48
N LYS A 773 4.26 14.20 33.37
CA LYS A 773 3.57 13.50 34.47
C LYS A 773 4.54 12.81 35.42
N GLY A 774 5.84 12.73 35.10
CA GLY A 774 6.85 11.98 35.88
C GLY A 774 6.85 10.47 35.62
N GLN A 775 6.16 9.98 34.60
CA GLN A 775 6.11 8.59 34.17
C GLN A 775 7.32 8.27 33.28
N TYR A 776 8.53 8.32 33.85
CA TYR A 776 9.76 8.25 33.07
C TYR A 776 9.98 6.87 32.42
N THR A 777 9.58 5.78 33.11
CA THR A 777 9.72 4.41 32.56
C THR A 777 8.90 4.23 31.29
N GLU A 778 7.64 4.67 31.32
CA GLU A 778 6.73 4.63 30.18
C GLU A 778 7.20 5.57 29.07
N ALA A 779 7.64 6.79 29.42
CA ALA A 779 8.17 7.74 28.47
C ALA A 779 9.39 7.20 27.70
N ILE A 780 10.33 6.58 28.40
CA ILE A 780 11.52 5.93 27.80
C ILE A 780 11.09 4.81 26.84
N ALA A 781 10.14 3.95 27.24
CA ALA A 781 9.63 2.89 26.38
C ALA A 781 8.94 3.46 25.13
N THR A 782 8.14 4.52 25.32
CA THR A 782 7.44 5.22 24.22
C THR A 782 8.42 5.86 23.24
N PHE A 783 9.47 6.54 23.72
CA PHE A 783 10.49 7.14 22.85
C PHE A 783 11.36 6.10 22.13
N ARG A 784 11.66 4.95 22.76
CA ARG A 784 12.35 3.85 22.06
C ARG A 784 11.51 3.34 20.90
N LYS A 785 10.20 3.18 21.11
CA LYS A 785 9.27 2.83 20.02
C LYS A 785 9.21 3.92 18.94
N ALA A 786 9.24 5.20 19.33
CA ALA A 786 9.29 6.32 18.38
C ALA A 786 10.56 6.29 17.52
N ILE A 787 11.71 5.92 18.09
CA ILE A 787 12.98 5.75 17.35
C ILE A 787 12.87 4.59 16.35
N GLU A 788 12.28 3.46 16.75
CA GLU A 788 12.07 2.30 15.88
C GLU A 788 11.17 2.66 14.69
N VAL A 789 10.01 3.29 14.96
CA VAL A 789 9.03 3.68 13.92
C VAL A 789 9.61 4.73 12.97
N SER A 790 10.49 5.62 13.45
CA SER A 790 11.08 6.72 12.68
C SER A 790 12.42 6.41 12.02
N ASP A 791 12.87 5.15 12.04
CA ASP A 791 14.19 4.72 11.56
C ASP A 791 15.36 5.60 12.12
N GLY A 792 15.31 5.85 13.42
CA GLY A 792 16.40 6.54 14.12
C GLY A 792 16.36 8.07 14.07
N SER A 793 15.18 8.68 13.94
CA SER A 793 15.00 10.14 13.91
C SER A 793 15.78 10.87 15.01
N PRO A 794 16.54 11.93 14.67
CA PRO A 794 17.22 12.79 15.65
C PRO A 794 16.27 13.39 16.70
N ASN A 795 15.07 13.74 16.28
CA ASN A 795 14.00 14.24 17.16
C ASN A 795 13.68 13.22 18.27
N ALA A 796 13.38 11.98 17.90
CA ALA A 796 13.03 10.91 18.86
C ALA A 796 14.21 10.57 19.79
N LYS A 797 15.46 10.56 19.27
CA LYS A 797 16.67 10.36 20.09
C LYS A 797 16.90 11.49 21.10
N SER A 798 16.69 12.74 20.69
CA SER A 798 16.77 13.92 21.55
C SER A 798 15.79 13.82 22.73
N HIS A 799 14.55 13.46 22.46
CA HIS A 799 13.50 13.32 23.47
C HIS A 799 13.76 12.14 24.40
N LEU A 800 14.27 11.02 23.88
CA LEU A 800 14.70 9.88 24.71
C LEU A 800 15.84 10.31 25.65
N ALA A 801 16.84 11.03 25.15
CA ALA A 801 17.94 11.50 25.99
C ALA A 801 17.46 12.46 27.10
N TYR A 802 16.48 13.32 26.82
CA TYR A 802 15.83 14.16 27.83
C TYR A 802 15.14 13.32 28.91
N ALA A 803 14.30 12.33 28.50
CA ALA A 803 13.59 11.47 29.42
C ALA A 803 14.52 10.64 30.30
N LEU A 804 15.59 10.06 29.71
CA LEU A 804 16.63 9.33 30.43
C LEU A 804 17.33 10.22 31.45
N ALA A 805 17.67 11.45 31.08
CA ALA A 805 18.31 12.41 31.97
C ALA A 805 17.40 12.77 33.16
N LYS A 806 16.10 13.02 32.93
CA LYS A 806 15.10 13.26 33.99
C LYS A 806 14.86 12.03 34.87
N ALA A 807 15.02 10.81 34.33
CA ALA A 807 14.96 9.55 35.06
C ALA A 807 16.24 9.26 35.88
N GLY A 808 17.27 10.12 35.80
CA GLY A 808 18.57 9.92 36.47
C GLY A 808 19.55 8.99 35.73
N GLN A 809 19.19 8.52 34.53
CA GLN A 809 20.05 7.63 33.69
C GLN A 809 21.01 8.46 32.82
N ARG A 810 21.89 9.21 33.51
CA ARG A 810 22.76 10.24 32.92
C ARG A 810 23.69 9.69 31.85
N ASP A 811 24.30 8.52 32.08
CA ASP A 811 25.30 7.96 31.16
C ASP A 811 24.67 7.51 29.84
N GLU A 812 23.45 6.97 29.88
CA GLU A 812 22.71 6.57 28.68
C GLU A 812 22.25 7.81 27.88
N ALA A 813 21.81 8.85 28.58
CA ALA A 813 21.48 10.12 27.96
C ALA A 813 22.68 10.74 27.21
N LEU A 814 23.89 10.74 27.84
CA LEU A 814 25.11 11.27 27.21
C LEU A 814 25.53 10.46 25.99
N LYS A 815 25.39 9.12 26.01
CA LYS A 815 25.66 8.28 24.83
C LYS A 815 24.80 8.69 23.64
N LEU A 816 23.49 8.95 23.84
CA LEU A 816 22.58 9.42 22.80
C LEU A 816 22.97 10.82 22.29
N VAL A 817 23.42 11.73 23.17
CA VAL A 817 23.95 13.03 22.76
C VAL A 817 25.17 12.87 21.84
N ASP A 818 26.07 11.94 22.15
CA ASP A 818 27.25 11.66 21.33
C ASP A 818 26.85 11.00 19.98
N GLU A 819 25.80 10.18 19.98
CA GLU A 819 25.23 9.65 18.72
C GLU A 819 24.65 10.76 17.86
N LEU A 820 23.84 11.66 18.45
CA LEU A 820 23.29 12.83 17.76
C LEU A 820 24.38 13.71 17.17
N LYS A 821 25.48 13.97 17.92
CA LYS A 821 26.63 14.76 17.43
C LYS A 821 27.30 14.08 16.23
N ARG A 822 27.49 12.75 16.29
CA ARG A 822 28.07 11.98 15.17
C ARG A 822 27.13 11.97 13.94
N GLN A 823 25.84 11.88 14.15
CA GLN A 823 24.82 11.99 13.09
C GLN A 823 24.82 13.39 12.48
N GLY A 824 24.87 14.44 13.33
CA GLY A 824 24.90 15.85 12.90
C GLY A 824 26.18 16.26 12.15
N ALA A 825 27.28 15.48 12.27
CA ALA A 825 28.48 15.66 11.47
C ALA A 825 28.31 15.17 10.01
N ARG A 826 27.27 14.40 9.71
CA ARG A 826 26.98 13.79 8.39
C ARG A 826 25.76 14.39 7.71
N GLU A 827 24.81 14.89 8.48
CA GLU A 827 23.56 15.46 8.00
C GLU A 827 23.14 16.66 8.86
N HIS A 828 22.32 17.54 8.30
CA HIS A 828 21.81 18.68 9.07
C HIS A 828 20.85 18.19 10.15
N ILE A 829 21.15 18.49 11.41
CA ILE A 829 20.26 18.30 12.57
C ILE A 829 20.00 19.68 13.18
N ASN A 830 18.74 20.02 13.34
CA ASN A 830 18.31 21.24 14.00
C ASN A 830 18.94 21.38 15.39
N SER A 831 19.55 22.53 15.68
CA SER A 831 20.26 22.81 16.94
C SER A 831 19.37 22.64 18.18
N PHE A 832 18.06 22.79 18.05
CA PHE A 832 17.09 22.49 19.10
C PHE A 832 17.19 21.05 19.64
N HIS A 833 17.43 20.06 18.76
CA HIS A 833 17.56 18.67 19.18
C HIS A 833 18.82 18.37 19.97
N PHE A 834 19.81 19.24 19.94
CA PHE A 834 20.98 19.16 20.84
C PHE A 834 20.71 19.86 22.17
N ALA A 835 19.91 20.94 22.18
CA ALA A 835 19.60 21.69 23.41
C ALA A 835 18.78 20.86 24.40
N VAL A 836 17.74 20.19 23.92
CA VAL A 836 16.76 19.46 24.75
C VAL A 836 17.39 18.42 25.69
N PRO A 837 18.30 17.53 25.25
CA PRO A 837 19.01 16.62 26.14
C PRO A 837 19.78 17.32 27.26
N TYR A 838 20.46 18.45 26.96
CA TYR A 838 21.23 19.20 27.96
C TYR A 838 20.34 19.88 29.00
N ILE A 839 19.12 20.30 28.63
CA ILE A 839 18.11 20.77 29.59
C ILE A 839 17.79 19.64 30.58
N GLY A 840 17.51 18.43 30.07
CA GLY A 840 17.25 17.25 30.91
C GLY A 840 18.41 16.91 31.84
N LEU A 841 19.66 17.03 31.36
CA LEU A 841 20.88 16.81 32.14
C LEU A 841 21.20 17.94 33.17
N GLY A 842 20.44 19.06 33.14
CA GLY A 842 20.70 20.24 33.97
C GLY A 842 21.93 21.05 33.57
N ASN A 843 22.51 20.79 32.39
CA ASN A 843 23.65 21.53 31.88
C ASN A 843 23.14 22.76 31.12
N LYS A 844 22.89 23.83 31.87
CA LYS A 844 22.33 25.08 31.35
C LYS A 844 23.28 25.74 30.33
N ASP A 845 24.60 25.66 30.49
CA ASP A 845 25.55 26.31 29.60
C ASP A 845 25.50 25.71 28.20
N GLU A 846 25.56 24.39 28.09
CA GLU A 846 25.41 23.70 26.82
C GLU A 846 23.99 23.92 26.23
N ALA A 847 22.95 23.90 27.07
CA ALA A 847 21.58 24.17 26.61
C ALA A 847 21.48 25.55 25.95
N PHE A 848 21.98 26.61 26.62
CA PHE A 848 21.96 27.98 26.08
C PHE A 848 22.88 28.15 24.87
N PHE A 849 24.02 27.46 24.80
CA PHE A 849 24.88 27.44 23.63
C PHE A 849 24.09 26.93 22.39
N TRP A 850 23.45 25.76 22.50
CA TRP A 850 22.72 25.17 21.38
C TRP A 850 21.44 25.95 21.05
N LEU A 851 20.75 26.51 22.06
CA LEU A 851 19.60 27.39 21.83
C LEU A 851 20.03 28.67 21.10
N GLY A 852 21.14 29.29 21.51
CA GLY A 852 21.68 30.47 20.83
C GLY A 852 22.02 30.22 19.38
N LYS A 853 22.69 29.08 19.13
CA LYS A 853 23.00 28.62 17.76
C LYS A 853 21.75 28.39 16.93
N GLY A 854 20.73 27.78 17.50
CA GLY A 854 19.47 27.53 16.81
C GLY A 854 18.71 28.79 16.45
N VAL A 855 18.78 29.86 17.32
CA VAL A 855 18.22 31.17 17.00
C VAL A 855 18.97 31.80 15.80
N ASP A 856 20.30 31.73 15.77
CA ASP A 856 21.09 32.22 14.66
C ASP A 856 20.81 31.50 13.34
N GLU A 857 20.51 30.18 13.42
CA GLU A 857 20.13 29.35 12.29
C GLU A 857 18.64 29.47 11.89
N GLN A 858 17.84 30.27 12.61
CA GLN A 858 16.39 30.36 12.47
C GLN A 858 15.71 28.97 12.48
N SER A 859 16.21 28.09 13.34
CA SER A 859 15.77 26.71 13.40
C SER A 859 14.31 26.58 13.84
N ILE A 860 13.60 25.56 13.37
CA ILE A 860 12.24 25.23 13.81
C ILE A 860 12.25 24.86 15.30
N GLY A 861 11.24 25.28 16.04
CA GLY A 861 11.06 25.01 17.46
C GLY A 861 11.21 26.25 18.35
N PHE A 862 11.68 27.37 17.81
CA PHE A 862 11.81 28.59 18.59
C PHE A 862 10.48 29.28 18.86
N THR A 863 9.45 29.07 18.03
CA THR A 863 8.06 29.47 18.33
C THR A 863 7.51 28.79 19.58
N GLU A 864 8.09 27.65 19.98
CA GLU A 864 7.70 26.92 21.19
C GLU A 864 8.49 27.34 22.43
N LEU A 865 9.58 28.14 22.28
CA LEU A 865 10.52 28.44 23.35
C LEU A 865 9.84 29.05 24.58
N ASP A 866 8.85 29.94 24.39
CA ASP A 866 8.15 30.62 25.51
C ASP A 866 7.04 29.77 26.12
N VAL A 867 6.54 28.75 25.44
CA VAL A 867 5.34 28.00 25.89
C VAL A 867 5.68 26.56 26.29
N HIS A 868 6.71 25.96 25.68
CA HIS A 868 7.00 24.55 25.86
C HIS A 868 7.54 24.22 27.26
N PRO A 869 6.99 23.19 27.93
CA PRO A 869 7.38 22.81 29.30
C PRO A 869 8.85 22.44 29.49
N TRP A 870 9.56 22.01 28.47
CA TRP A 870 10.98 21.70 28.57
C TRP A 870 11.82 22.87 29.05
N PHE A 871 11.43 24.10 28.72
CA PHE A 871 12.16 25.31 29.09
C PHE A 871 11.83 25.88 30.48
N ASP A 872 10.90 25.26 31.22
CA ASP A 872 10.51 25.73 32.53
C ASP A 872 11.71 25.91 33.47
N ASP A 873 12.68 24.97 33.43
CA ASP A 873 13.90 25.03 34.25
C ASP A 873 14.90 26.12 33.78
N LEU A 874 14.71 26.68 32.58
CA LEU A 874 15.54 27.76 32.05
C LEU A 874 14.92 29.14 32.19
N ARG A 875 13.59 29.28 32.40
CA ARG A 875 12.86 30.54 32.37
C ARG A 875 13.36 31.54 33.42
N SER A 876 13.82 31.04 34.59
CA SER A 876 14.40 31.86 35.65
C SER A 876 15.85 32.30 35.43
N ASP A 877 16.51 31.75 34.41
CA ASP A 877 17.91 32.09 34.08
C ASP A 877 17.96 33.45 33.33
N PRO A 878 18.86 34.36 33.73
CA PRO A 878 18.94 35.71 33.11
C PRO A 878 19.17 35.68 31.60
N ARG A 879 19.74 34.59 31.05
CA ARG A 879 20.00 34.42 29.62
C ARG A 879 18.74 34.11 28.80
N PHE A 880 17.66 33.65 29.45
CA PHE A 880 16.45 33.22 28.77
C PHE A 880 15.70 34.38 28.09
N LYS A 881 15.48 35.48 28.84
CA LYS A 881 14.78 36.66 28.29
C LYS A 881 15.49 37.27 27.07
N PRO A 882 16.82 37.53 27.10
CA PRO A 882 17.54 37.96 25.91
C PRO A 882 17.44 37.01 24.71
N LEU A 883 17.36 35.68 24.96
CA LEU A 883 17.18 34.69 23.91
C LEU A 883 15.79 34.83 23.27
N LEU A 884 14.72 35.00 24.06
CA LEU A 884 13.36 35.23 23.55
C LEU A 884 13.26 36.51 22.69
N ILE A 885 13.89 37.60 23.12
CA ILE A 885 13.90 38.84 22.33
C ILE A 885 14.55 38.62 20.95
N ARG A 886 15.61 37.81 20.88
CA ARG A 886 16.29 37.51 19.63
C ARG A 886 15.43 36.67 18.68
N THR A 887 14.44 35.96 19.18
CA THR A 887 13.50 35.18 18.33
C THR A 887 12.36 36.02 17.75
N ASN A 888 12.28 37.31 18.02
CA ASN A 888 11.18 38.23 17.69
C ASN A 888 9.80 37.76 18.20
N LEU A 889 9.78 36.88 19.20
CA LEU A 889 8.54 36.48 19.85
C LEU A 889 8.06 37.64 20.73
N PRO A 890 6.77 38.02 20.72
CA PRO A 890 6.24 39.04 21.61
C PRO A 890 6.48 38.64 23.07
N GLU A 891 6.90 39.61 23.91
CA GLU A 891 6.98 39.38 25.39
C GLU A 891 5.59 39.06 25.92
N SER A 892 5.41 37.91 26.54
CA SER A 892 4.17 37.42 27.15
C SER A 892 3.85 38.10 28.47
#